data_a5b300af930fcc986b0d0a3dcce6629f
#
_entry.id   a5b300af930fcc986b0d0a3dcce6629f
#
_cell.length_a   1.000
_cell.length_b   1.000
_cell.length_c   1.000
_cell.angle_alpha   90.00
_cell.angle_beta   90.00
_cell.angle_gamma   90.00
#
_symmetry.space_group_name_H-M   'P 1'
#
loop_
_entity.id
_entity.type
_entity.pdbx_description
1 polymer ?
#
loop_
_entity_poly.entity_id
_entity_poly.type
_entity_poly.pdbx_seq_one_letter_code
_entity_poly.pdbx_strand_id
1 'polypeptide(L)'
;MCDDPSTSPAMARALDDYRKLLAEHGVTWGEDPIFYVKSMATDAYLMGPRDFWGVCYGMAAARNPGADLRELEDDLAALDMDEVIRNVLAGEVLDNLAALRLTGDGVKLEAKAQAVLPGRTLRTALLIDSAREEPATVLVDGRAHEIGPRGARLVEVTSAARVVADGEPVDLAALTRPAVPARLRLRAGLPCRWSVYGEHGQGWYPEDAPHRRDAHVLPYFHGDDVVLEVPAEPLTVRVSRGMEYESAQAEVTPVAGRETLVELAPRRLYDAAAKGWYGGDMHVHLNWAGDMVGTPALAAAMQHGEDLHVLNLVAGNVSSERVYDAEALEHWAGRDLPWSDATHLARIGVEYRNDLLGHFYAFGPGAPPSRFHTGFLGTADWPPNSEACRELRDLGAITGYSHPFHVPFAETDGPDKVLLWRRNCSSREIVADAALGLVDSLDVLNHSSVEATALVYRRLIGAGNRLAVTAGTDSMVSFARRGSQSSPPGWERVYARVQGTLTAASFAEAVRRGRTFATTGPWVELTVDGHGPGDTLDVRPGARVTITVRTVGPEVERLEIRTADGVFAEGSGGWLTVELAVDEPTYVVAVVCGGPHERSFHPTGVHAHTSPVYLDVDGRHVARPEDVRWCLEWLDGLEALVREEGRFESEEQLADHLALYDRAREVYRGRL
;
A
#
# COMPACT_ATOMS: atom_id res chain seq x y z
N MET A 1 -28.95 -2.83 -0.86
CA MET A 1 -28.01 -2.89 -2.00
C MET A 1 -28.82 -2.49 -3.21
N CYS A 2 -28.65 -1.25 -3.64
CA CYS A 2 -29.34 -0.73 -4.82
C CYS A 2 -28.59 -1.22 -6.04
N ASP A 3 -29.32 -1.70 -7.03
CA ASP A 3 -28.80 -1.94 -8.37
C ASP A 3 -28.41 -0.58 -8.94
N ASP A 4 -27.11 -0.30 -8.98
CA ASP A 4 -26.60 0.89 -9.64
C ASP A 4 -26.89 0.78 -11.15
N PRO A 5 -27.75 1.63 -11.71
CA PRO A 5 -28.08 1.56 -13.14
C PRO A 5 -26.87 1.85 -14.05
N SER A 6 -25.75 2.34 -13.51
CA SER A 6 -24.49 2.55 -14.23
C SER A 6 -23.66 1.27 -14.36
N THR A 7 -23.99 0.21 -13.62
CA THR A 7 -23.23 -1.04 -13.63
C THR A 7 -23.42 -1.78 -14.96
N SER A 8 -22.32 -2.07 -15.66
CA SER A 8 -22.40 -2.83 -16.92
C SER A 8 -22.99 -4.24 -16.67
N PRO A 9 -23.67 -4.86 -17.67
CA PRO A 9 -24.18 -6.23 -17.53
C PRO A 9 -23.09 -7.26 -17.13
N ALA A 10 -21.85 -7.04 -17.55
CA ALA A 10 -20.71 -7.88 -17.15
C ALA A 10 -20.40 -7.72 -15.66
N MET A 11 -20.45 -6.49 -15.17
CA MET A 11 -20.20 -6.18 -13.76
C MET A 11 -21.32 -6.74 -12.86
N ALA A 12 -22.58 -6.57 -13.25
CA ALA A 12 -23.71 -7.13 -12.50
C ALA A 12 -23.59 -8.66 -12.38
N ARG A 13 -23.20 -9.35 -13.46
CA ARG A 13 -22.94 -10.79 -13.43
C ARG A 13 -21.79 -11.15 -12.50
N ALA A 14 -20.67 -10.43 -12.58
CA ALA A 14 -19.52 -10.69 -11.70
C ALA A 14 -19.87 -10.53 -10.21
N LEU A 15 -20.65 -9.51 -9.86
CA LEU A 15 -21.13 -9.32 -8.50
C LEU A 15 -22.05 -10.46 -8.05
N ASP A 16 -22.95 -10.91 -8.93
CA ASP A 16 -23.87 -12.01 -8.64
C ASP A 16 -23.13 -13.35 -8.49
N ASP A 17 -22.15 -13.61 -9.34
CA ASP A 17 -21.30 -14.80 -9.26
C ASP A 17 -20.46 -14.78 -7.98
N TYR A 18 -19.91 -13.63 -7.61
CA TYR A 18 -19.15 -13.47 -6.36
C TYR A 18 -20.03 -13.70 -5.11
N ARG A 19 -21.26 -13.18 -5.11
CA ARG A 19 -22.21 -13.43 -4.00
C ARG A 19 -22.57 -14.90 -3.87
N LYS A 20 -22.79 -15.60 -5.00
CA LYS A 20 -23.04 -17.04 -4.99
C LYS A 20 -21.84 -17.82 -4.46
N LEU A 21 -20.66 -17.47 -4.95
CA LEU A 21 -19.40 -18.07 -4.50
C LEU A 21 -19.23 -17.95 -2.98
N LEU A 22 -19.43 -16.74 -2.42
CA LEU A 22 -19.35 -16.53 -0.97
C LEU A 22 -20.39 -17.37 -0.21
N ALA A 23 -21.62 -17.46 -0.71
CA ALA A 23 -22.68 -18.25 -0.09
C ALA A 23 -22.39 -19.76 -0.15
N GLU A 24 -21.84 -20.25 -1.25
CA GLU A 24 -21.45 -21.67 -1.42
C GLU A 24 -20.35 -22.08 -0.46
N HIS A 25 -19.42 -21.18 -0.16
CA HIS A 25 -18.35 -21.40 0.81
C HIS A 25 -18.73 -21.05 2.26
N GLY A 26 -19.98 -20.66 2.52
CA GLY A 26 -20.46 -20.33 3.87
C GLY A 26 -19.74 -19.14 4.50
N VAL A 27 -19.31 -18.17 3.68
CA VAL A 27 -18.54 -17.03 4.12
C VAL A 27 -19.42 -16.06 4.89
N THR A 28 -19.13 -15.91 6.18
CA THR A 28 -19.70 -14.88 7.06
C THR A 28 -18.65 -13.81 7.33
N TRP A 29 -19.02 -12.54 7.13
CA TRP A 29 -18.12 -11.40 7.34
C TRP A 29 -18.31 -10.82 8.73
N GLY A 30 -17.21 -10.42 9.38
CA GLY A 30 -17.24 -9.73 10.68
C GLY A 30 -17.06 -10.63 11.91
N GLU A 31 -16.88 -11.93 11.75
CA GLU A 31 -16.69 -12.85 12.87
C GLU A 31 -15.22 -13.07 13.27
N ASP A 32 -14.28 -12.65 12.46
CA ASP A 32 -12.86 -12.79 12.75
C ASP A 32 -12.32 -11.62 13.58
N PRO A 33 -12.03 -11.82 14.87
CA PRO A 33 -11.41 -10.80 15.71
C PRO A 33 -9.94 -10.72 15.39
N ILE A 34 -9.56 -9.99 14.34
CA ILE A 34 -8.18 -9.92 13.95
C ILE A 34 -7.45 -8.78 14.62
N PHE A 35 -6.18 -9.06 14.87
CA PHE A 35 -5.16 -8.14 15.32
C PHE A 35 -5.26 -6.76 14.63
N TYR A 36 -5.47 -6.73 13.31
CA TYR A 36 -5.66 -5.51 12.55
C TYR A 36 -6.93 -4.73 12.87
N VAL A 37 -8.02 -5.38 13.23
CA VAL A 37 -9.28 -4.69 13.57
C VAL A 37 -9.10 -3.81 14.80
N LYS A 38 -8.27 -4.20 15.76
CA LYS A 38 -7.94 -3.34 16.92
C LYS A 38 -6.99 -2.22 16.57
N SER A 39 -5.96 -2.49 15.77
CA SER A 39 -4.95 -1.49 15.40
C SER A 39 -5.43 -0.52 14.31
N MET A 40 -6.32 -0.96 13.43
CA MET A 40 -6.91 -0.14 12.36
C MET A 40 -8.31 0.37 12.72
N ALA A 41 -8.85 0.01 13.87
CA ALA A 41 -10.19 0.40 14.33
C ALA A 41 -10.37 1.91 14.43
N THR A 42 -9.31 2.68 14.33
CA THR A 42 -9.36 4.11 14.51
C THR A 42 -8.53 4.81 13.47
N ASP A 43 -9.21 5.53 12.64
CA ASP A 43 -8.65 6.52 11.72
C ASP A 43 -7.71 7.52 12.41
N ALA A 44 -7.82 7.60 13.72
CA ALA A 44 -7.15 8.57 14.55
C ALA A 44 -5.63 8.47 14.52
N TYR A 45 -5.05 7.28 14.42
CA TYR A 45 -3.59 7.12 14.50
C TYR A 45 -2.84 7.65 13.27
N LEU A 46 -3.50 7.65 12.10
CA LEU A 46 -2.91 8.21 10.88
C LEU A 46 -3.15 9.72 10.72
N MET A 47 -4.01 10.28 11.56
CA MET A 47 -4.49 11.65 11.45
C MET A 47 -3.94 12.57 12.53
N GLY A 48 -3.35 12.00 13.56
CA GLY A 48 -2.78 12.78 14.65
C GLY A 48 -1.51 13.51 14.21
N PRO A 49 -1.13 14.55 14.96
CA PRO A 49 0.07 15.33 14.68
C PRO A 49 1.38 14.57 14.94
N ARG A 50 1.31 13.38 15.54
CA ARG A 50 2.48 12.54 15.81
C ARG A 50 2.45 11.27 14.99
N ASP A 51 3.64 10.85 14.56
CA ASP A 51 3.82 9.58 13.86
C ASP A 51 3.46 8.39 14.74
N PHE A 52 2.59 7.51 14.24
CA PHE A 52 2.08 6.36 14.95
C PHE A 52 3.19 5.41 15.44
N TRP A 53 4.09 5.02 14.53
CA TRP A 53 5.17 4.10 14.88
C TRP A 53 6.19 4.74 15.82
N GLY A 54 6.52 6.02 15.62
CA GLY A 54 7.36 6.77 16.54
C GLY A 54 6.76 6.85 17.94
N VAL A 55 5.43 6.98 18.07
CA VAL A 55 4.74 6.91 19.36
C VAL A 55 4.82 5.51 19.96
N CYS A 56 4.54 4.45 19.19
CA CYS A 56 4.62 3.07 19.66
C CYS A 56 6.02 2.74 20.20
N TYR A 57 7.06 2.98 19.42
CA TYR A 57 8.44 2.74 19.85
C TYR A 57 8.84 3.61 21.04
N GLY A 58 8.43 4.87 21.07
CA GLY A 58 8.68 5.75 22.22
C GLY A 58 8.02 5.25 23.49
N MET A 59 6.80 4.72 23.42
CA MET A 59 6.10 4.13 24.57
C MET A 59 6.75 2.82 25.02
N ALA A 60 7.14 1.95 24.11
CA ALA A 60 7.86 0.72 24.40
C ALA A 60 9.23 1.02 25.06
N ALA A 61 10.02 1.92 24.49
CA ALA A 61 11.30 2.34 25.06
C ALA A 61 11.16 3.00 26.45
N ALA A 62 10.06 3.70 26.71
CA ALA A 62 9.79 4.26 28.05
C ALA A 62 9.49 3.17 29.10
N ARG A 63 8.92 2.03 28.68
CA ARG A 63 8.67 0.86 29.55
C ARG A 63 9.91 0.03 29.79
N ASN A 64 10.80 -0.06 28.79
CA ASN A 64 12.04 -0.83 28.85
C ASN A 64 13.25 0.03 28.43
N PRO A 65 13.73 0.94 29.30
CA PRO A 65 14.82 1.84 28.98
C PRO A 65 16.12 1.10 28.71
N GLY A 66 16.71 1.35 27.53
CA GLY A 66 17.98 0.73 27.12
C GLY A 66 17.83 -0.58 26.36
N ALA A 67 16.60 -1.04 26.14
CA ALA A 67 16.31 -2.17 25.28
C ALA A 67 16.74 -1.88 23.82
N ASP A 68 17.22 -2.91 23.14
CA ASP A 68 17.46 -2.84 21.72
C ASP A 68 16.12 -3.00 20.93
N LEU A 69 16.18 -2.84 19.61
CA LEU A 69 14.97 -2.89 18.78
C LEU A 69 14.25 -4.26 18.84
N ARG A 70 14.98 -5.37 19.01
CA ARG A 70 14.39 -6.72 19.14
C ARG A 70 13.62 -6.87 20.45
N GLU A 71 14.19 -6.38 21.54
CA GLU A 71 13.56 -6.41 22.86
C GLU A 71 12.29 -5.52 22.87
N LEU A 72 12.32 -4.38 22.18
CA LEU A 72 11.17 -3.48 22.05
C LEU A 72 10.02 -4.09 21.22
N GLU A 73 10.27 -5.02 20.29
CA GLU A 73 9.19 -5.69 19.53
C GLU A 73 8.22 -6.46 20.43
N ASP A 74 8.73 -7.15 21.46
CA ASP A 74 7.88 -7.84 22.41
C ASP A 74 7.02 -6.85 23.22
N ASP A 75 7.59 -5.68 23.55
CA ASP A 75 6.88 -4.62 24.25
C ASP A 75 5.82 -3.92 23.40
N LEU A 76 6.02 -3.82 22.05
CA LEU A 76 5.01 -3.27 21.13
C LEU A 76 3.70 -4.04 21.17
N ALA A 77 3.76 -5.38 21.23
CA ALA A 77 2.57 -6.24 21.31
C ALA A 77 1.77 -6.04 22.62
N ALA A 78 2.43 -5.54 23.66
CA ALA A 78 1.84 -5.28 24.98
C ALA A 78 1.29 -3.86 25.15
N LEU A 79 1.40 -2.98 24.13
CA LEU A 79 0.89 -1.61 24.22
C LEU A 79 -0.64 -1.58 24.23
N ASP A 80 -1.20 -0.72 25.08
CA ASP A 80 -2.62 -0.40 25.04
C ASP A 80 -2.86 0.57 23.86
N MET A 81 -3.62 0.11 22.85
CA MET A 81 -3.87 0.89 21.63
C MET A 81 -4.67 2.17 21.89
N ASP A 82 -5.54 2.19 22.89
CA ASP A 82 -6.28 3.40 23.25
C ASP A 82 -5.33 4.47 23.80
N GLU A 83 -4.29 4.05 24.55
CA GLU A 83 -3.22 4.96 24.98
C GLU A 83 -2.31 5.42 23.84
N VAL A 84 -2.00 4.52 22.90
CA VAL A 84 -1.23 4.89 21.69
C VAL A 84 -1.97 5.98 20.93
N ILE A 85 -3.27 5.80 20.65
CA ILE A 85 -4.10 6.77 19.93
C ILE A 85 -4.14 8.11 20.66
N ARG A 86 -4.35 8.10 21.98
CA ARG A 86 -4.28 9.32 22.79
C ARG A 86 -2.96 10.08 22.61
N ASN A 87 -1.84 9.36 22.59
CA ASN A 87 -0.52 9.95 22.43
C ASN A 87 -0.27 10.43 20.99
N VAL A 88 -0.78 9.74 19.98
CA VAL A 88 -0.73 10.18 18.57
C VAL A 88 -1.50 11.48 18.38
N LEU A 89 -2.69 11.58 18.97
CA LEU A 89 -3.54 12.79 18.90
C LEU A 89 -2.97 13.98 19.67
N ALA A 90 -2.11 13.74 20.67
CA ALA A 90 -1.46 14.81 21.45
C ALA A 90 -2.42 15.89 22.00
N GLY A 91 -3.66 15.52 22.29
CA GLY A 91 -4.70 16.43 22.78
C GLY A 91 -5.56 17.07 21.69
N GLU A 92 -5.28 16.87 20.42
CA GLU A 92 -6.11 17.38 19.34
C GLU A 92 -7.43 16.59 19.17
N VAL A 93 -8.42 17.28 18.60
CA VAL A 93 -9.73 16.74 18.26
C VAL A 93 -9.92 16.82 16.74
N LEU A 94 -10.23 15.69 16.12
CA LEU A 94 -10.43 15.57 14.68
C LEU A 94 -11.91 15.73 14.31
N ASP A 95 -12.20 15.82 13.01
CA ASP A 95 -13.55 16.01 12.48
C ASP A 95 -14.53 14.86 12.82
N ASN A 96 -14.03 13.63 12.97
CA ASN A 96 -14.83 12.44 13.29
C ASN A 96 -14.45 11.80 14.63
N LEU A 97 -13.77 12.56 15.49
CA LEU A 97 -13.36 12.13 16.81
C LEU A 97 -13.65 13.21 17.83
N ALA A 98 -14.40 12.86 18.87
CA ALA A 98 -14.61 13.69 20.05
C ALA A 98 -13.75 13.20 21.21
N ALA A 99 -13.39 14.08 22.13
CA ALA A 99 -12.68 13.71 23.35
C ALA A 99 -13.51 14.04 24.59
N LEU A 100 -13.73 13.05 25.45
CA LEU A 100 -14.28 13.22 26.77
C LEU A 100 -13.15 13.27 27.78
N ARG A 101 -12.79 14.46 28.24
CA ARG A 101 -11.71 14.69 29.19
C ARG A 101 -12.22 14.53 30.62
N LEU A 102 -11.64 13.58 31.36
CA LEU A 102 -11.88 13.38 32.78
C LEU A 102 -10.71 13.97 33.57
N THR A 103 -10.97 15.09 34.26
CA THR A 103 -9.95 15.79 35.06
C THR A 103 -10.37 15.83 36.54
N GLY A 104 -9.49 16.32 37.40
CA GLY A 104 -9.84 16.59 38.81
C GLY A 104 -10.96 17.64 38.97
N ASP A 105 -11.09 18.54 37.99
CA ASP A 105 -12.09 19.61 38.00
C ASP A 105 -13.44 19.19 37.39
N GLY A 106 -13.55 17.94 36.87
CA GLY A 106 -14.79 17.40 36.30
C GLY A 106 -14.62 16.79 34.90
N VAL A 107 -15.73 16.75 34.16
CA VAL A 107 -15.87 16.13 32.85
C VAL A 107 -16.10 17.21 31.79
N LYS A 108 -15.35 17.14 30.67
CA LYS A 108 -15.49 18.08 29.54
C LYS A 108 -15.53 17.32 28.24
N LEU A 109 -16.54 17.58 27.41
CA LEU A 109 -16.61 17.10 26.02
C LEU A 109 -15.97 18.14 25.09
N GLU A 110 -15.05 17.69 24.25
CA GLU A 110 -14.41 18.49 23.19
C GLU A 110 -14.71 17.84 21.84
N ALA A 111 -15.25 18.61 20.91
CA ALA A 111 -15.59 18.12 19.57
C ALA A 111 -15.61 19.25 18.54
N LYS A 112 -15.40 18.89 17.28
CA LYS A 112 -15.74 19.72 16.12
C LYS A 112 -17.16 19.33 15.70
N ALA A 113 -18.13 20.24 15.88
CA ALA A 113 -19.54 19.99 15.56
C ALA A 113 -19.70 19.68 14.06
N GLN A 114 -20.26 18.52 13.76
CA GLN A 114 -20.50 18.09 12.38
C GLN A 114 -21.91 18.43 11.92
N ALA A 115 -22.05 18.80 10.65
CA ALA A 115 -23.35 19.03 10.03
C ALA A 115 -24.12 17.69 9.90
N VAL A 116 -25.38 17.68 10.34
CA VAL A 116 -26.23 16.49 10.24
C VAL A 116 -27.52 16.85 9.51
N LEU A 117 -27.80 16.09 8.44
CA LEU A 117 -29.02 16.24 7.65
C LEU A 117 -30.23 15.67 8.41
N PRO A 118 -31.45 16.18 8.17
CA PRO A 118 -32.65 15.68 8.81
C PRO A 118 -32.83 14.16 8.66
N GLY A 119 -33.15 13.50 9.78
CA GLY A 119 -33.35 12.05 9.80
C GLY A 119 -32.07 11.20 9.81
N ARG A 120 -30.89 11.82 9.73
CA ARG A 120 -29.60 11.10 9.84
C ARG A 120 -29.03 11.22 11.25
N THR A 121 -28.27 10.21 11.64
CA THR A 121 -27.58 10.15 12.94
C THR A 121 -26.07 10.12 12.69
N LEU A 122 -25.34 10.99 13.38
CA LEU A 122 -23.88 10.96 13.33
C LEU A 122 -23.35 9.76 14.12
N ARG A 123 -22.41 9.02 13.52
CA ARG A 123 -21.53 8.06 14.22
C ARG A 123 -20.15 8.68 14.32
N THR A 124 -19.53 8.62 15.48
CA THR A 124 -18.20 9.18 15.72
C THR A 124 -17.43 8.37 16.75
N ALA A 125 -16.11 8.48 16.74
CA ALA A 125 -15.28 7.94 17.80
C ALA A 125 -15.26 8.91 18.99
N LEU A 126 -15.40 8.39 20.21
CA LEU A 126 -15.26 9.12 21.45
C LEU A 126 -14.04 8.61 22.21
N LEU A 127 -13.00 9.42 22.29
CA LEU A 127 -11.83 9.16 23.12
C LEU A 127 -12.15 9.61 24.56
N ILE A 128 -12.34 8.67 25.45
CA ILE A 128 -12.42 8.94 26.89
C ILE A 128 -10.98 9.01 27.41
N ASP A 129 -10.55 10.18 27.83
CA ASP A 129 -9.17 10.46 28.26
C ASP A 129 -9.14 10.96 29.69
N SER A 130 -8.56 10.18 30.58
CA SER A 130 -8.48 10.47 32.01
C SER A 130 -7.11 11.01 32.40
N ALA A 131 -7.09 12.18 32.98
CA ALA A 131 -5.94 12.75 33.69
C ALA A 131 -5.95 12.43 35.19
N ARG A 132 -6.91 11.64 35.68
CA ARG A 132 -7.08 11.29 37.09
C ARG A 132 -6.10 10.21 37.54
N GLU A 133 -5.67 10.28 38.80
CA GLU A 133 -4.83 9.27 39.41
C GLU A 133 -5.63 8.00 39.80
N GLU A 134 -6.95 8.11 39.89
CA GLU A 134 -7.85 7.00 40.23
C GLU A 134 -8.57 6.50 38.99
N PRO A 135 -8.91 5.21 38.94
CA PRO A 135 -9.76 4.66 37.88
C PRO A 135 -11.09 5.40 37.77
N ALA A 136 -11.61 5.54 36.57
CA ALA A 136 -12.92 6.11 36.31
C ALA A 136 -13.80 5.15 35.51
N THR A 137 -15.12 5.26 35.67
CA THR A 137 -16.11 4.48 34.91
C THR A 137 -16.97 5.43 34.12
N VAL A 138 -17.09 5.20 32.80
CA VAL A 138 -18.02 5.91 31.92
C VAL A 138 -19.02 4.91 31.35
N LEU A 139 -20.31 5.26 31.44
CA LEU A 139 -21.37 4.45 30.84
C LEU A 139 -21.70 5.01 29.44
N VAL A 140 -21.70 4.15 28.43
CA VAL A 140 -22.18 4.45 27.08
C VAL A 140 -23.32 3.51 26.76
N ASP A 141 -24.51 4.04 26.57
CA ASP A 141 -25.75 3.26 26.37
C ASP A 141 -25.97 2.18 27.42
N GLY A 142 -25.58 2.47 28.68
CA GLY A 142 -25.68 1.57 29.82
C GLY A 142 -24.54 0.54 29.94
N ARG A 143 -23.63 0.46 28.98
CA ARG A 143 -22.43 -0.37 29.07
C ARG A 143 -21.32 0.38 29.80
N ALA A 144 -20.73 -0.25 30.80
CA ALA A 144 -19.60 0.31 31.55
C ALA A 144 -18.28 0.19 30.77
N HIS A 145 -17.53 1.28 30.71
CA HIS A 145 -16.16 1.34 30.22
C HIS A 145 -15.27 1.78 31.37
N GLU A 146 -14.41 0.89 31.83
CA GLU A 146 -13.42 1.17 32.85
C GLU A 146 -12.18 1.82 32.22
N ILE A 147 -11.76 2.95 32.79
CA ILE A 147 -10.58 3.70 32.40
C ILE A 147 -9.59 3.66 33.55
N GLY A 148 -8.40 3.13 33.31
CA GLY A 148 -7.34 3.08 34.32
C GLY A 148 -6.85 4.46 34.75
N PRO A 149 -6.03 4.54 35.82
CA PRO A 149 -5.38 5.80 36.22
C PRO A 149 -4.59 6.40 35.05
N ARG A 150 -4.83 7.68 34.74
CA ARG A 150 -4.23 8.37 33.58
C ARG A 150 -4.41 7.63 32.26
N GLY A 151 -5.41 6.76 32.16
CA GLY A 151 -5.67 5.90 31.01
C GLY A 151 -6.55 6.57 29.95
N ALA A 152 -6.75 5.83 28.87
CA ALA A 152 -7.65 6.22 27.80
C ALA A 152 -8.51 5.03 27.36
N ARG A 153 -9.67 5.31 26.74
CA ARG A 153 -10.54 4.33 26.11
C ARG A 153 -11.20 4.95 24.89
N LEU A 154 -11.10 4.28 23.76
CA LEU A 154 -11.81 4.69 22.55
C LEU A 154 -13.09 3.86 22.41
N VAL A 155 -14.20 4.53 22.16
CA VAL A 155 -15.51 3.90 21.96
C VAL A 155 -16.23 4.53 20.78
N GLU A 156 -16.97 3.74 20.02
CA GLU A 156 -17.86 4.28 18.99
C GLU A 156 -19.17 4.73 19.64
N VAL A 157 -19.61 5.95 19.31
CA VAL A 157 -20.87 6.50 19.78
C VAL A 157 -21.69 7.06 18.63
N THR A 158 -23.01 7.12 18.83
CA THR A 158 -23.88 7.91 17.96
C THR A 158 -24.23 9.23 18.63
N SER A 159 -24.63 10.23 17.85
CA SER A 159 -25.11 11.50 18.41
C SER A 159 -26.36 11.38 19.29
N ALA A 160 -27.04 10.21 19.25
CA ALA A 160 -28.19 9.89 20.09
C ALA A 160 -27.82 9.01 21.30
N ALA A 161 -26.54 8.63 21.46
CA ALA A 161 -26.08 7.78 22.57
C ALA A 161 -26.24 8.48 23.91
N ARG A 162 -26.48 7.69 24.97
CA ARG A 162 -26.51 8.17 26.34
C ARG A 162 -25.16 7.93 27.00
N VAL A 163 -24.39 8.98 27.20
CA VAL A 163 -23.12 8.93 27.92
C VAL A 163 -23.31 9.47 29.33
N VAL A 164 -22.80 8.75 30.35
CA VAL A 164 -22.83 9.15 31.74
C VAL A 164 -21.42 9.03 32.32
N ALA A 165 -20.91 10.10 32.90
CA ALA A 165 -19.61 10.16 33.58
C ALA A 165 -19.80 10.83 34.96
N ASP A 166 -19.16 10.32 36.01
CA ASP A 166 -19.31 10.76 37.38
C ASP A 166 -20.78 10.75 37.87
N GLY A 167 -21.62 9.87 37.33
CA GLY A 167 -23.05 9.79 37.64
C GLY A 167 -23.93 10.83 36.93
N GLU A 168 -23.33 11.76 36.16
CA GLU A 168 -24.03 12.82 35.46
C GLU A 168 -24.06 12.57 33.94
N PRO A 169 -25.19 12.90 33.27
CA PRO A 169 -25.27 12.81 31.81
C PRO A 169 -24.31 13.79 31.12
N VAL A 170 -23.60 13.31 30.10
CA VAL A 170 -22.78 14.15 29.21
C VAL A 170 -23.65 14.65 28.06
N ASP A 171 -23.69 15.95 27.84
CA ASP A 171 -24.40 16.54 26.71
C ASP A 171 -23.62 16.34 25.40
N LEU A 172 -24.14 15.47 24.52
CA LEU A 172 -23.58 15.21 23.21
C LEU A 172 -24.02 16.22 22.12
N ALA A 173 -24.81 17.24 22.44
CA ALA A 173 -25.24 18.24 21.45
C ALA A 173 -24.07 18.95 20.78
N ALA A 174 -22.93 19.05 21.45
CA ALA A 174 -21.71 19.61 20.88
C ALA A 174 -21.13 18.81 19.69
N LEU A 175 -21.53 17.56 19.50
CA LEU A 175 -21.08 16.70 18.39
C LEU A 175 -21.70 17.11 17.05
N THR A 176 -22.89 17.74 17.07
CA THR A 176 -23.67 17.96 15.85
C THR A 176 -24.22 19.36 15.75
N ARG A 177 -24.43 19.79 14.52
CA ARG A 177 -25.26 20.94 14.18
C ARG A 177 -26.24 20.55 13.06
N PRO A 178 -27.54 20.93 13.18
CA PRO A 178 -28.50 20.69 12.11
C PRO A 178 -28.14 21.45 10.84
N ALA A 179 -28.28 20.77 9.70
CA ALA A 179 -28.01 21.33 8.38
C ALA A 179 -29.24 21.26 7.46
N VAL A 180 -29.38 22.26 6.59
CA VAL A 180 -30.44 22.27 5.59
C VAL A 180 -30.04 21.41 4.40
N PRO A 181 -30.86 20.42 3.96
CA PRO A 181 -30.49 19.53 2.88
C PRO A 181 -30.52 20.21 1.51
N ALA A 182 -29.56 19.80 0.68
CA ALA A 182 -29.50 20.09 -0.76
C ALA A 182 -29.03 18.82 -1.50
N ARG A 183 -29.06 18.85 -2.83
CA ARG A 183 -28.50 17.77 -3.66
C ARG A 183 -27.38 18.33 -4.52
N LEU A 184 -26.31 17.53 -4.65
CA LEU A 184 -25.19 17.84 -5.50
C LEU A 184 -25.06 16.75 -6.56
N ARG A 185 -24.98 17.16 -7.83
CA ARG A 185 -24.72 16.24 -8.95
C ARG A 185 -23.35 16.53 -9.52
N LEU A 186 -22.48 15.52 -9.57
CA LEU A 186 -21.11 15.60 -10.01
C LEU A 186 -20.94 14.91 -11.36
N ARG A 187 -20.36 15.60 -12.35
CA ARG A 187 -20.13 15.05 -13.68
C ARG A 187 -18.74 15.42 -14.20
N ALA A 188 -17.97 14.42 -14.60
CA ALA A 188 -16.67 14.59 -15.27
C ALA A 188 -16.71 14.12 -16.74
N GLY A 189 -17.70 13.33 -17.14
CA GLY A 189 -17.80 12.68 -18.47
C GLY A 189 -16.98 11.42 -18.60
N LEU A 190 -16.36 10.96 -17.50
CA LEU A 190 -15.58 9.73 -17.39
C LEU A 190 -15.51 9.31 -15.90
N PRO A 191 -15.29 8.01 -15.59
CA PRO A 191 -15.09 7.57 -14.22
C PRO A 191 -13.91 8.28 -13.55
N CYS A 192 -14.15 8.84 -12.38
CA CYS A 192 -13.18 9.60 -11.60
C CYS A 192 -13.28 9.28 -10.12
N ARG A 193 -12.28 9.69 -9.37
CA ARG A 193 -12.35 9.80 -7.92
C ARG A 193 -12.80 11.21 -7.54
N TRP A 194 -13.83 11.28 -6.72
CA TRP A 194 -14.40 12.51 -6.20
C TRP A 194 -14.13 12.64 -4.71
N SER A 195 -13.87 13.86 -4.27
CA SER A 195 -13.81 14.24 -2.87
C SER A 195 -14.77 15.42 -2.64
N VAL A 196 -15.70 15.26 -1.72
CA VAL A 196 -16.64 16.32 -1.34
C VAL A 196 -16.54 16.51 0.17
N TYR A 197 -16.15 17.69 0.60
CA TYR A 197 -16.00 17.97 2.03
C TYR A 197 -16.36 19.40 2.39
N GLY A 198 -16.85 19.55 3.60
CA GLY A 198 -17.26 20.83 4.18
C GLY A 198 -16.28 21.34 5.22
N GLU A 199 -16.81 22.13 6.13
CA GLU A 199 -16.09 22.68 7.27
C GLU A 199 -15.40 21.57 8.09
N HIS A 200 -14.20 21.82 8.56
CA HIS A 200 -13.35 20.90 9.32
C HIS A 200 -13.01 19.57 8.60
N GLY A 201 -13.18 19.51 7.27
CA GLY A 201 -12.89 18.31 6.50
C GLY A 201 -13.99 17.25 6.55
N GLN A 202 -15.18 17.57 7.06
CA GLN A 202 -16.31 16.63 7.07
C GLN A 202 -16.64 16.15 5.67
N GLY A 203 -16.54 14.83 5.45
CA GLY A 203 -16.79 14.19 4.14
C GLY A 203 -18.27 13.97 3.86
N TRP A 204 -18.65 14.09 2.57
CA TRP A 204 -19.97 13.79 2.06
C TRP A 204 -19.89 12.74 0.98
N TYR A 205 -20.79 11.76 1.02
CA TYR A 205 -20.72 10.54 0.21
C TYR A 205 -22.10 10.25 -0.40
N PRO A 206 -22.15 9.57 -1.56
CA PRO A 206 -23.38 8.94 -2.05
C PRO A 206 -23.98 8.00 -0.99
N GLU A 207 -25.28 7.81 -1.01
CA GLU A 207 -26.01 7.09 0.05
C GLU A 207 -25.48 5.68 0.32
N ASP A 208 -25.16 4.95 -0.76
CA ASP A 208 -24.68 3.56 -0.67
C ASP A 208 -23.17 3.42 -0.79
N ALA A 209 -22.41 4.54 -0.86
CA ALA A 209 -20.97 4.49 -0.97
C ALA A 209 -20.31 4.29 0.40
N PRO A 210 -19.23 3.50 0.48
CA PRO A 210 -18.42 3.43 1.68
C PRO A 210 -17.83 4.79 2.04
N HIS A 211 -17.87 5.13 3.33
CA HIS A 211 -17.26 6.36 3.83
C HIS A 211 -15.75 6.18 3.95
N ARG A 212 -15.04 6.39 2.85
CA ARG A 212 -13.58 6.20 2.76
C ARG A 212 -12.84 7.52 2.87
N ARG A 213 -11.62 7.43 3.41
CA ARG A 213 -10.63 8.50 3.30
C ARG A 213 -9.32 7.91 2.81
N ASP A 214 -8.62 8.68 1.99
CA ASP A 214 -7.29 8.33 1.51
C ASP A 214 -6.20 8.68 2.55
N ALA A 215 -4.95 8.35 2.25
CA ALA A 215 -3.81 8.63 3.13
C ALA A 215 -3.51 10.13 3.29
N HIS A 216 -4.03 10.98 2.41
CA HIS A 216 -4.05 12.44 2.59
C HIS A 216 -5.27 12.93 3.35
N VAL A 217 -6.05 12.01 3.93
CA VAL A 217 -7.21 12.30 4.76
C VAL A 217 -8.42 12.85 3.98
N LEU A 218 -8.35 12.92 2.67
CA LEU A 218 -9.47 13.37 1.86
C LEU A 218 -10.56 12.30 1.80
N PRO A 219 -11.84 12.64 2.03
CA PRO A 219 -12.94 11.73 1.77
C PRO A 219 -12.97 11.41 0.27
N TYR A 220 -13.28 10.17 -0.10
CA TYR A 220 -13.37 9.84 -1.53
C TYR A 220 -14.38 8.76 -1.85
N PHE A 221 -14.86 8.80 -3.08
CA PHE A 221 -15.65 7.76 -3.75
C PHE A 221 -15.40 7.83 -5.26
N HIS A 222 -15.76 6.78 -5.98
CA HIS A 222 -15.55 6.71 -7.43
C HIS A 222 -16.89 6.72 -8.19
N GLY A 223 -16.88 7.30 -9.37
CA GLY A 223 -18.00 7.30 -10.29
C GLY A 223 -17.94 8.43 -11.32
N ASP A 224 -18.93 8.43 -12.20
CA ASP A 224 -19.27 9.56 -13.08
C ASP A 224 -20.77 9.80 -13.00
N ASP A 225 -21.18 11.06 -13.12
CA ASP A 225 -22.58 11.49 -12.99
C ASP A 225 -23.26 11.04 -11.66
N VAL A 226 -22.58 11.31 -10.56
CA VAL A 226 -22.96 10.87 -9.20
C VAL A 226 -23.82 11.94 -8.51
N VAL A 227 -24.89 11.51 -7.83
CA VAL A 227 -25.76 12.38 -7.03
C VAL A 227 -25.62 12.03 -5.55
N LEU A 228 -25.47 13.05 -4.70
CA LEU A 228 -25.40 12.89 -3.25
C LEU A 228 -26.19 13.97 -2.51
N GLU A 229 -26.69 13.65 -1.32
CA GLU A 229 -27.27 14.61 -0.40
C GLU A 229 -26.20 15.30 0.43
N VAL A 230 -26.26 16.62 0.51
CA VAL A 230 -25.26 17.46 1.16
C VAL A 230 -25.96 18.61 1.90
N PRO A 231 -25.27 19.31 2.84
CA PRO A 231 -25.80 20.55 3.40
C PRO A 231 -25.80 21.66 2.35
N ALA A 232 -26.76 22.59 2.47
CA ALA A 232 -26.79 23.83 1.72
C ALA A 232 -25.78 24.84 2.30
N GLU A 233 -24.50 24.48 2.30
CA GLU A 233 -23.38 25.22 2.90
C GLU A 233 -22.19 25.19 1.93
N PRO A 234 -21.16 26.03 2.11
CA PRO A 234 -19.95 25.96 1.31
C PRO A 234 -19.27 24.60 1.39
N LEU A 235 -19.02 23.99 0.26
CA LEU A 235 -18.34 22.69 0.10
C LEU A 235 -17.20 22.81 -0.90
N THR A 236 -16.12 22.13 -0.63
CA THR A 236 -15.07 21.89 -1.61
C THR A 236 -15.35 20.59 -2.36
N VAL A 237 -15.37 20.67 -3.67
CA VAL A 237 -15.49 19.53 -4.58
C VAL A 237 -14.19 19.38 -5.33
N ARG A 238 -13.53 18.23 -5.17
CA ARG A 238 -12.29 17.87 -5.89
C ARG A 238 -12.53 16.62 -6.74
N VAL A 239 -11.93 16.61 -7.93
CA VAL A 239 -11.93 15.46 -8.84
C VAL A 239 -10.49 15.11 -9.25
N SER A 240 -10.20 13.82 -9.29
CA SER A 240 -8.92 13.28 -9.80
C SER A 240 -9.15 11.96 -10.53
N ARG A 241 -8.15 11.53 -11.32
CA ARG A 241 -8.21 10.28 -12.07
C ARG A 241 -6.82 9.63 -12.14
N GLY A 242 -6.30 9.20 -10.97
CA GLY A 242 -4.96 8.65 -10.87
C GLY A 242 -3.86 9.65 -11.28
N MET A 243 -2.62 9.14 -11.39
CA MET A 243 -1.44 10.00 -11.49
C MET A 243 -1.14 10.55 -12.91
N GLU A 244 -1.85 10.07 -13.93
CA GLU A 244 -1.73 10.64 -15.28
C GLU A 244 -2.49 11.95 -15.47
N TYR A 245 -3.24 12.38 -14.45
CA TYR A 245 -4.09 13.56 -14.52
C TYR A 245 -3.78 14.56 -13.41
N GLU A 246 -3.90 15.82 -13.75
CA GLU A 246 -3.95 16.89 -12.77
C GLU A 246 -5.37 17.00 -12.20
N SER A 247 -5.49 17.03 -10.87
CA SER A 247 -6.78 17.19 -10.21
C SER A 247 -7.38 18.56 -10.48
N ALA A 248 -8.70 18.64 -10.45
CA ALA A 248 -9.43 19.91 -10.49
C ALA A 248 -10.27 20.07 -9.21
N GLN A 249 -10.51 21.32 -8.81
CA GLN A 249 -11.26 21.65 -7.60
C GLN A 249 -12.15 22.86 -7.82
N ALA A 250 -13.29 22.87 -7.13
CA ALA A 250 -14.23 24.00 -7.11
C ALA A 250 -14.84 24.16 -5.72
N GLU A 251 -15.08 25.42 -5.33
CA GLU A 251 -15.90 25.77 -4.17
C GLU A 251 -17.36 25.94 -4.62
N VAL A 252 -18.29 25.27 -3.94
CA VAL A 252 -19.70 25.22 -4.31
C VAL A 252 -20.57 25.41 -3.08
N THR A 253 -21.58 26.24 -3.18
CA THR A 253 -22.64 26.32 -2.17
C THR A 253 -23.94 25.80 -2.76
N PRO A 254 -24.33 24.55 -2.44
CA PRO A 254 -25.54 23.94 -2.97
C PRO A 254 -26.79 24.70 -2.52
N VAL A 255 -27.81 24.79 -3.39
CA VAL A 255 -29.04 25.52 -3.09
C VAL A 255 -30.00 24.61 -2.32
N ALA A 256 -30.46 25.09 -1.16
CA ALA A 256 -31.41 24.39 -0.29
C ALA A 256 -32.60 23.80 -1.06
N GLY A 257 -32.89 22.51 -0.88
CA GLY A 257 -34.00 21.80 -1.49
C GLY A 257 -33.91 21.66 -3.00
N ARG A 258 -32.77 21.93 -3.64
CA ARG A 258 -32.56 21.82 -5.08
C ARG A 258 -31.32 20.96 -5.40
N GLU A 259 -31.24 20.53 -6.65
CA GLU A 259 -30.03 19.90 -7.19
C GLU A 259 -29.11 20.99 -7.81
N THR A 260 -27.85 20.96 -7.43
CA THR A 260 -26.79 21.79 -8.00
C THR A 260 -25.86 20.90 -8.82
N LEU A 261 -25.72 21.18 -10.11
CA LEU A 261 -24.79 20.46 -10.99
C LEU A 261 -23.39 21.06 -10.89
N VAL A 262 -22.40 20.22 -10.72
CA VAL A 262 -20.97 20.55 -10.81
C VAL A 262 -20.36 19.74 -11.96
N GLU A 263 -20.00 20.43 -13.02
CA GLU A 263 -19.23 19.86 -14.13
C GLU A 263 -17.77 20.19 -13.92
N LEU A 264 -16.96 19.18 -13.63
CA LEU A 264 -15.55 19.34 -13.29
C LEU A 264 -14.79 18.10 -13.77
N ALA A 265 -13.74 18.28 -14.56
CA ALA A 265 -12.95 17.17 -15.10
C ALA A 265 -11.45 17.37 -14.85
N PRO A 266 -10.72 16.31 -14.49
CA PRO A 266 -9.27 16.37 -14.36
C PRO A 266 -8.62 16.49 -15.74
N ARG A 267 -7.48 17.20 -15.81
CA ARG A 267 -6.74 17.41 -17.06
C ARG A 267 -5.63 16.38 -17.22
N ARG A 268 -5.63 15.62 -18.32
CA ARG A 268 -4.58 14.64 -18.60
C ARG A 268 -3.23 15.32 -18.83
N LEU A 269 -2.19 14.88 -18.13
CA LEU A 269 -0.81 15.39 -18.20
C LEU A 269 0.01 14.63 -19.25
N TYR A 270 -0.16 13.32 -19.30
CA TYR A 270 0.46 12.42 -20.26
C TYR A 270 -0.45 11.21 -20.53
N ASP A 271 -0.18 10.53 -21.64
CA ASP A 271 -0.89 9.34 -22.05
C ASP A 271 0.10 8.18 -22.16
N ALA A 272 0.20 7.39 -21.10
CA ALA A 272 1.12 6.27 -21.02
C ALA A 272 0.74 5.18 -22.03
N ALA A 273 -0.54 4.84 -22.12
CA ALA A 273 -1.04 3.78 -23.01
C ALA A 273 -0.77 4.11 -24.49
N ALA A 274 -0.88 5.38 -24.92
CA ALA A 274 -0.52 5.80 -26.27
C ALA A 274 0.96 5.59 -26.61
N LYS A 275 1.81 5.47 -25.58
CA LYS A 275 3.25 5.17 -25.72
C LYS A 275 3.58 3.69 -25.52
N GLY A 276 2.56 2.84 -25.34
CA GLY A 276 2.69 1.41 -25.04
C GLY A 276 3.09 1.10 -23.59
N TRP A 277 2.93 2.06 -22.68
CA TRP A 277 3.16 1.87 -21.26
C TRP A 277 1.84 1.73 -20.51
N TYR A 278 1.76 0.76 -19.64
CA TYR A 278 0.57 0.49 -18.87
C TYR A 278 0.89 0.46 -17.38
N GLY A 279 0.18 1.29 -16.63
CA GLY A 279 0.34 1.39 -15.18
C GLY A 279 -0.38 0.26 -14.47
N GLY A 280 0.31 -0.39 -13.53
CA GLY A 280 -0.23 -1.50 -12.74
C GLY A 280 0.02 -1.34 -11.25
N ASP A 281 -0.84 -1.99 -10.46
CA ASP A 281 -0.67 -2.21 -9.03
C ASP A 281 -0.59 -3.72 -8.80
N MET A 282 0.55 -4.18 -8.29
CA MET A 282 0.82 -5.62 -8.18
C MET A 282 0.31 -6.24 -6.90
N HIS A 283 -0.18 -5.42 -5.95
CA HIS A 283 -0.58 -5.89 -4.64
C HIS A 283 -1.81 -5.14 -4.12
N VAL A 284 -3.00 -5.68 -4.37
CA VAL A 284 -4.28 -5.15 -3.89
C VAL A 284 -5.13 -6.29 -3.35
N HIS A 285 -5.67 -6.14 -2.15
CA HIS A 285 -6.60 -7.12 -1.58
C HIS A 285 -8.05 -6.74 -1.86
N LEU A 286 -8.83 -7.69 -2.37
CA LEU A 286 -10.27 -7.51 -2.45
C LEU A 286 -10.87 -7.56 -1.05
N ASN A 287 -10.47 -8.53 -0.25
CA ASN A 287 -10.96 -8.71 1.11
C ASN A 287 -9.86 -8.97 2.14
N TRP A 288 -10.15 -8.46 3.30
CA TRP A 288 -9.56 -8.82 4.58
C TRP A 288 -10.69 -8.72 5.61
N ALA A 289 -10.51 -9.23 6.82
CA ALA A 289 -11.44 -8.99 7.92
C ALA A 289 -11.52 -7.48 8.21
N GLY A 290 -12.30 -6.80 7.42
CA GLY A 290 -12.42 -5.35 7.41
C GLY A 290 -13.81 -4.87 7.79
N ASP A 291 -14.08 -3.64 7.43
CA ASP A 291 -15.32 -2.96 7.77
C ASP A 291 -16.48 -3.39 6.89
N MET A 292 -16.17 -3.99 5.74
CA MET A 292 -17.13 -4.33 4.72
C MET A 292 -16.60 -5.44 3.81
N VAL A 293 -17.48 -6.04 3.05
CA VAL A 293 -17.09 -6.96 1.96
C VAL A 293 -16.64 -6.14 0.75
N GLY A 294 -15.39 -6.33 0.33
CA GLY A 294 -14.90 -5.85 -0.94
C GLY A 294 -15.57 -6.61 -2.08
N THR A 295 -16.09 -5.90 -3.06
CA THR A 295 -16.82 -6.52 -4.18
C THR A 295 -16.14 -6.25 -5.51
N PRO A 296 -16.36 -7.09 -6.53
CA PRO A 296 -15.91 -6.81 -7.90
C PRO A 296 -16.34 -5.43 -8.40
N ALA A 297 -17.54 -4.97 -8.05
CA ALA A 297 -18.05 -3.66 -8.44
C ALA A 297 -17.22 -2.51 -7.83
N LEU A 298 -16.85 -2.62 -6.56
CA LEU A 298 -15.99 -1.63 -5.91
C LEU A 298 -14.58 -1.64 -6.50
N ALA A 299 -13.98 -2.82 -6.71
CA ALA A 299 -12.65 -2.94 -7.31
C ALA A 299 -12.62 -2.33 -8.73
N ALA A 300 -13.64 -2.59 -9.53
CA ALA A 300 -13.75 -2.02 -10.87
C ALA A 300 -13.94 -0.50 -10.84
N ALA A 301 -14.81 0.02 -9.97
CA ALA A 301 -15.01 1.46 -9.82
C ALA A 301 -13.69 2.17 -9.42
N MET A 302 -12.89 1.57 -8.53
CA MET A 302 -11.57 2.06 -8.17
C MET A 302 -10.61 2.00 -9.37
N GLN A 303 -10.49 0.85 -10.02
CA GLN A 303 -9.60 0.67 -11.16
C GLN A 303 -9.87 1.69 -12.28
N HIS A 304 -11.13 1.82 -12.69
CA HIS A 304 -11.52 2.75 -13.75
C HIS A 304 -11.44 4.21 -13.30
N GLY A 305 -11.80 4.51 -12.04
CA GLY A 305 -11.74 5.86 -11.48
C GLY A 305 -10.32 6.37 -11.27
N GLU A 306 -9.35 5.48 -11.06
CA GLU A 306 -7.92 5.81 -10.95
C GLU A 306 -7.16 5.64 -12.29
N ASP A 307 -7.83 5.31 -13.39
CA ASP A 307 -7.20 5.00 -14.70
C ASP A 307 -6.03 4.00 -14.53
N LEU A 308 -6.27 2.95 -13.73
CA LEU A 308 -5.27 1.92 -13.44
C LEU A 308 -5.38 0.80 -14.47
N HIS A 309 -4.40 0.71 -15.39
CA HIS A 309 -4.49 -0.21 -16.52
C HIS A 309 -4.43 -1.68 -16.10
N VAL A 310 -3.62 -2.03 -15.09
CA VAL A 310 -3.47 -3.41 -14.60
C VAL A 310 -3.71 -3.47 -13.10
N LEU A 311 -4.65 -4.32 -12.69
CA LEU A 311 -4.98 -4.55 -11.28
C LEU A 311 -4.75 -6.02 -10.94
N ASN A 312 -3.83 -6.29 -10.01
CA ASN A 312 -3.61 -7.60 -9.43
C ASN A 312 -4.32 -7.68 -8.07
N LEU A 313 -5.51 -8.28 -8.05
CA LEU A 313 -6.19 -8.60 -6.80
C LEU A 313 -5.60 -9.89 -6.23
N VAL A 314 -5.01 -9.84 -5.03
CA VAL A 314 -4.31 -10.98 -4.47
C VAL A 314 -5.13 -11.72 -3.41
N ALA A 315 -5.22 -13.04 -3.54
CA ALA A 315 -5.66 -13.93 -2.49
C ALA A 315 -4.47 -14.24 -1.58
N GLY A 316 -4.62 -14.17 -0.27
CA GLY A 316 -3.48 -14.46 0.60
C GLY A 316 -3.62 -14.01 2.05
N ASN A 317 -4.46 -13.04 2.34
CA ASN A 317 -4.73 -12.66 3.73
C ASN A 317 -5.31 -13.83 4.52
N VAL A 318 -4.75 -14.11 5.69
CA VAL A 318 -5.10 -15.30 6.49
C VAL A 318 -5.69 -14.90 7.83
N SER A 319 -6.80 -15.54 8.20
CA SER A 319 -7.37 -15.44 9.52
C SER A 319 -7.80 -16.83 10.00
N SER A 320 -7.22 -17.28 11.10
CA SER A 320 -7.35 -18.67 11.54
C SER A 320 -6.97 -19.64 10.39
N GLU A 321 -7.86 -20.52 9.98
CA GLU A 321 -7.64 -21.45 8.88
C GLU A 321 -8.07 -20.89 7.51
N ARG A 322 -8.65 -19.69 7.49
CA ARG A 322 -9.20 -19.10 6.28
C ARG A 322 -8.17 -18.26 5.53
N VAL A 323 -8.06 -18.49 4.24
CA VAL A 323 -7.38 -17.61 3.29
C VAL A 323 -8.44 -16.80 2.54
N TYR A 324 -8.42 -15.47 2.69
CA TYR A 324 -9.36 -14.57 2.01
C TYR A 324 -9.12 -14.59 0.51
N ASP A 325 -10.21 -14.58 -0.25
CA ASP A 325 -10.26 -14.58 -1.72
C ASP A 325 -9.66 -15.82 -2.39
N ALA A 326 -9.29 -16.89 -1.64
CA ALA A 326 -8.87 -18.16 -2.23
C ALA A 326 -9.96 -18.73 -3.16
N GLU A 327 -11.24 -18.66 -2.75
CA GLU A 327 -12.40 -19.06 -3.55
C GLU A 327 -12.54 -18.22 -4.83
N ALA A 328 -12.21 -16.92 -4.77
CA ALA A 328 -12.20 -16.06 -5.95
C ALA A 328 -11.06 -16.47 -6.92
N LEU A 329 -9.90 -16.82 -6.39
CA LEU A 329 -8.80 -17.35 -7.19
C LEU A 329 -9.18 -18.69 -7.86
N GLU A 330 -9.79 -19.62 -7.13
CA GLU A 330 -10.27 -20.89 -7.70
C GLU A 330 -11.23 -20.66 -8.86
N HIS A 331 -12.12 -19.66 -8.71
CA HIS A 331 -13.13 -19.35 -9.73
C HIS A 331 -12.56 -18.63 -10.95
N TRP A 332 -11.61 -17.69 -10.77
CA TRP A 332 -11.11 -16.82 -11.83
C TRP A 332 -9.63 -17.02 -12.20
N ALA A 333 -8.92 -18.01 -11.67
CA ALA A 333 -7.53 -18.26 -12.03
C ALA A 333 -7.33 -18.37 -13.54
N GLY A 334 -6.27 -17.75 -14.04
CA GLY A 334 -5.92 -17.76 -15.46
C GLY A 334 -6.84 -16.95 -16.39
N ARG A 335 -7.86 -16.25 -15.86
CA ARG A 335 -8.81 -15.46 -16.64
C ARG A 335 -8.79 -13.99 -16.27
N ASP A 336 -9.06 -13.12 -17.25
CA ASP A 336 -9.33 -11.72 -16.98
C ASP A 336 -10.64 -11.57 -16.22
N LEU A 337 -10.68 -10.67 -15.25
CA LEU A 337 -11.90 -10.41 -14.50
C LEU A 337 -12.96 -9.74 -15.40
N PRO A 338 -14.26 -9.95 -15.14
CA PRO A 338 -15.33 -9.60 -16.07
C PRO A 338 -15.43 -8.13 -16.48
N TRP A 339 -14.84 -7.20 -15.72
CA TRP A 339 -14.83 -5.78 -16.08
C TRP A 339 -13.58 -5.35 -16.86
N SER A 340 -12.68 -6.29 -17.17
CA SER A 340 -11.53 -5.99 -18.02
C SER A 340 -11.97 -5.58 -19.42
N ASP A 341 -11.25 -4.63 -20.00
CA ASP A 341 -11.50 -4.10 -21.35
C ASP A 341 -10.18 -3.95 -22.14
N ALA A 342 -10.18 -3.21 -23.24
CA ALA A 342 -9.00 -3.03 -24.08
C ALA A 342 -7.87 -2.24 -23.39
N THR A 343 -8.15 -1.49 -22.34
CA THR A 343 -7.24 -0.60 -21.64
C THR A 343 -7.08 -0.93 -20.16
N HIS A 344 -8.01 -1.68 -19.59
CA HIS A 344 -8.00 -2.08 -18.18
C HIS A 344 -8.05 -3.60 -18.07
N LEU A 345 -7.06 -4.16 -17.41
CA LEU A 345 -6.90 -5.58 -17.16
C LEU A 345 -6.92 -5.83 -15.65
N ALA A 346 -7.80 -6.71 -15.19
CA ALA A 346 -7.80 -7.16 -13.80
C ALA A 346 -7.65 -8.68 -13.73
N ARG A 347 -6.87 -9.14 -12.76
CA ARG A 347 -6.61 -10.56 -12.46
C ARG A 347 -6.73 -10.83 -10.97
N ILE A 348 -7.09 -12.07 -10.62
CA ILE A 348 -6.84 -12.59 -9.29
C ILE A 348 -5.47 -13.24 -9.29
N GLY A 349 -4.60 -12.78 -8.38
CA GLY A 349 -3.28 -13.32 -8.12
C GLY A 349 -3.17 -13.92 -6.71
N VAL A 350 -1.95 -13.98 -6.20
CA VAL A 350 -1.64 -14.51 -4.87
C VAL A 350 -0.71 -13.54 -4.14
N GLU A 351 -0.93 -13.35 -2.85
CA GLU A 351 0.11 -12.98 -1.91
C GLU A 351 0.52 -14.22 -1.13
N TYR A 352 1.73 -14.72 -1.38
CA TYR A 352 2.30 -15.80 -0.59
C TYR A 352 3.00 -15.24 0.64
N ARG A 353 2.75 -15.81 1.82
CA ARG A 353 3.13 -15.21 3.10
C ARG A 353 4.06 -16.09 3.91
N ASN A 354 5.16 -15.50 4.35
CA ASN A 354 6.02 -16.03 5.41
C ASN A 354 6.59 -14.87 6.22
N ASP A 355 6.26 -14.79 7.52
CA ASP A 355 6.68 -13.68 8.38
C ASP A 355 8.19 -13.62 8.62
N LEU A 356 8.90 -14.77 8.52
CA LEU A 356 10.35 -14.84 8.68
C LEU A 356 11.09 -14.54 7.37
N LEU A 357 10.61 -15.06 6.23
CA LEU A 357 11.33 -15.05 4.96
C LEU A 357 10.89 -13.93 4.01
N GLY A 358 9.69 -13.37 4.23
CA GLY A 358 9.10 -12.32 3.43
C GLY A 358 7.83 -12.74 2.70
N HIS A 359 7.02 -11.75 2.33
CA HIS A 359 5.85 -11.94 1.48
C HIS A 359 6.20 -11.63 0.03
N PHE A 360 5.52 -12.29 -0.89
CA PHE A 360 5.66 -11.97 -2.31
C PHE A 360 4.33 -12.12 -3.05
N TYR A 361 4.13 -11.28 -4.05
CA TYR A 361 2.98 -11.38 -4.94
C TYR A 361 3.24 -12.35 -6.09
N ALA A 362 2.17 -12.93 -6.62
CA ALA A 362 2.15 -13.58 -7.93
C ALA A 362 1.06 -12.97 -8.80
N PHE A 363 1.39 -12.64 -10.05
CA PHE A 363 0.44 -12.10 -11.02
C PHE A 363 0.17 -13.09 -12.12
N GLY A 364 -1.12 -13.42 -12.33
CA GLY A 364 -1.60 -14.22 -13.45
C GLY A 364 -1.42 -15.73 -13.33
N PRO A 365 -1.46 -16.37 -12.13
CA PRO A 365 -1.39 -17.82 -12.04
C PRO A 365 -2.57 -18.47 -12.75
N GLY A 366 -2.33 -19.59 -13.42
CA GLY A 366 -3.35 -20.36 -14.15
C GLY A 366 -4.22 -21.25 -13.26
N ALA A 367 -3.80 -21.47 -12.00
CA ALA A 367 -4.52 -22.20 -10.96
C ALA A 367 -4.07 -21.71 -9.57
N PRO A 368 -4.83 -21.99 -8.50
CA PRO A 368 -4.38 -21.77 -7.13
C PRO A 368 -3.10 -22.57 -6.81
N PRO A 369 -2.20 -22.01 -5.98
CA PRO A 369 -1.05 -22.77 -5.50
C PRO A 369 -1.48 -23.86 -4.49
N SER A 370 -0.60 -24.80 -4.22
CA SER A 370 -0.82 -25.85 -3.22
C SER A 370 -0.96 -25.31 -1.79
N ARG A 371 -0.41 -24.11 -1.54
CA ARG A 371 -0.51 -23.38 -0.26
C ARG A 371 -0.33 -21.89 -0.46
N PHE A 372 -0.84 -21.09 0.49
CA PHE A 372 -0.77 -19.62 0.47
C PHE A 372 0.25 -19.06 1.47
N HIS A 373 0.75 -19.86 2.37
CA HIS A 373 1.68 -19.41 3.41
C HIS A 373 2.49 -20.54 4.01
N THR A 374 3.62 -20.17 4.61
CA THR A 374 4.42 -20.96 5.57
C THR A 374 4.85 -20.02 6.69
N GLY A 375 5.20 -20.54 7.87
CA GLY A 375 5.69 -19.74 8.99
C GLY A 375 4.73 -18.68 9.51
N PHE A 376 3.48 -18.74 9.11
CA PHE A 376 2.42 -17.82 9.52
C PHE A 376 1.51 -18.50 10.56
N LEU A 377 0.96 -17.73 11.50
CA LEU A 377 0.09 -18.25 12.58
C LEU A 377 0.70 -19.44 13.37
N GLY A 378 2.03 -19.47 13.51
CA GLY A 378 2.71 -20.52 14.27
C GLY A 378 3.02 -21.81 13.51
N THR A 379 2.72 -21.89 12.22
CA THR A 379 3.11 -23.02 11.36
C THR A 379 4.61 -23.03 11.10
N ALA A 380 5.13 -24.16 10.60
CA ALA A 380 6.54 -24.29 10.21
C ALA A 380 6.91 -23.33 9.07
N ASP A 381 8.15 -22.82 9.10
CA ASP A 381 8.72 -21.99 8.03
C ASP A 381 9.17 -22.85 6.82
N TRP A 382 8.50 -23.91 6.57
CA TRP A 382 8.85 -24.88 5.52
C TRP A 382 7.64 -25.22 4.65
N PRO A 383 7.84 -25.37 3.33
CA PRO A 383 9.07 -25.17 2.57
C PRO A 383 9.49 -23.70 2.47
N PRO A 384 10.75 -23.41 2.04
CA PRO A 384 11.22 -22.06 1.76
C PRO A 384 10.38 -21.38 0.66
N ASN A 385 10.40 -20.05 0.62
CA ASN A 385 9.66 -19.25 -0.37
C ASN A 385 10.03 -19.64 -1.81
N SER A 386 11.26 -20.06 -2.05
CA SER A 386 11.76 -20.53 -3.35
C SER A 386 10.90 -21.63 -3.97
N GLU A 387 10.34 -22.53 -3.16
CA GLU A 387 9.47 -23.60 -3.67
C GLU A 387 8.13 -23.06 -4.14
N ALA A 388 7.54 -22.12 -3.38
CA ALA A 388 6.31 -21.45 -3.79
C ALA A 388 6.51 -20.55 -5.01
N CYS A 389 7.65 -19.84 -5.11
CA CYS A 389 8.02 -19.08 -6.31
C CYS A 389 8.11 -20.00 -7.54
N ARG A 390 8.71 -21.18 -7.39
CA ARG A 390 8.82 -22.17 -8.47
C ARG A 390 7.45 -22.70 -8.88
N GLU A 391 6.61 -23.11 -7.93
CA GLU A 391 5.26 -23.57 -8.19
C GLU A 391 4.43 -22.51 -8.93
N LEU A 392 4.41 -21.27 -8.46
CA LEU A 392 3.65 -20.19 -9.07
C LEU A 392 4.15 -19.82 -10.48
N ARG A 393 5.46 -19.91 -10.72
CA ARG A 393 6.03 -19.75 -12.07
C ARG A 393 5.63 -20.90 -13.00
N ASP A 394 5.59 -22.12 -12.51
CA ASP A 394 5.12 -23.30 -13.27
C ASP A 394 3.62 -23.16 -13.60
N LEU A 395 2.85 -22.49 -12.74
CA LEU A 395 1.46 -22.08 -13.00
C LEU A 395 1.35 -20.85 -13.93
N GLY A 396 2.46 -20.32 -14.46
CA GLY A 396 2.50 -19.25 -15.46
C GLY A 396 2.58 -17.84 -14.89
N ALA A 397 2.63 -17.67 -13.57
CA ALA A 397 2.71 -16.34 -12.95
C ALA A 397 4.11 -15.70 -13.09
N ILE A 398 4.18 -14.38 -12.91
CA ILE A 398 5.38 -13.67 -12.45
C ILE A 398 5.30 -13.50 -10.94
N THR A 399 6.44 -13.46 -10.29
CA THR A 399 6.56 -13.28 -8.84
C THR A 399 7.45 -12.09 -8.50
N GLY A 400 7.10 -11.39 -7.42
CA GLY A 400 7.89 -10.26 -6.92
C GLY A 400 7.67 -10.07 -5.42
N TYR A 401 8.74 -9.78 -4.70
CA TYR A 401 8.64 -9.53 -3.26
C TYR A 401 7.91 -8.21 -2.97
N SER A 402 6.95 -8.27 -2.03
CA SER A 402 6.06 -7.18 -1.63
C SER A 402 6.52 -6.52 -0.33
N HIS A 403 6.20 -5.22 -0.13
CA HIS A 403 6.52 -4.43 1.08
C HIS A 403 7.82 -4.87 1.79
N PRO A 404 8.97 -4.83 1.07
CA PRO A 404 10.12 -5.67 1.37
C PRO A 404 10.84 -5.33 2.68
N PHE A 405 10.99 -4.03 3.02
CA PHE A 405 11.80 -3.63 4.17
C PHE A 405 11.18 -2.45 4.91
N HIS A 406 10.80 -2.67 6.17
CA HIS A 406 10.11 -1.67 6.99
C HIS A 406 11.04 -0.74 7.76
N VAL A 407 12.32 -1.08 7.84
CA VAL A 407 13.31 -0.32 8.61
C VAL A 407 14.19 0.48 7.66
N PRO A 408 14.34 1.79 7.86
CA PRO A 408 15.30 2.58 7.12
C PRO A 408 16.74 2.18 7.51
N PHE A 409 17.62 2.06 6.51
CA PHE A 409 19.05 1.85 6.69
C PHE A 409 19.84 2.59 5.60
N ALA A 410 21.10 2.91 5.89
CA ALA A 410 21.97 3.68 5.03
C ALA A 410 22.82 2.79 4.11
N GLU A 411 23.37 3.36 3.04
CA GLU A 411 24.27 2.65 2.11
C GLU A 411 25.53 2.07 2.79
N THR A 412 25.92 2.60 3.95
CA THR A 412 27.04 2.15 4.75
C THR A 412 26.69 1.01 5.71
N ASP A 413 25.40 0.70 5.86
CA ASP A 413 24.96 -0.34 6.78
C ASP A 413 25.13 -1.73 6.14
N GLY A 414 25.51 -2.68 6.97
CA GLY A 414 25.62 -4.09 6.56
C GLY A 414 24.26 -4.79 6.53
N PRO A 415 24.21 -6.02 5.96
CA PRO A 415 22.99 -6.84 5.92
C PRO A 415 22.40 -7.14 7.30
N ASP A 416 23.23 -7.16 8.34
CA ASP A 416 22.84 -7.39 9.72
C ASP A 416 21.71 -6.46 10.19
N LYS A 417 21.70 -5.19 9.78
CA LYS A 417 20.63 -4.25 10.12
C LYS A 417 19.28 -4.63 9.49
N VAL A 418 19.27 -5.20 8.29
CA VAL A 418 18.04 -5.63 7.61
C VAL A 418 17.50 -6.91 8.21
N LEU A 419 18.39 -7.75 8.75
CA LEU A 419 18.08 -9.05 9.33
C LEU A 419 17.72 -8.98 10.82
N LEU A 420 17.89 -7.81 11.47
CA LEU A 420 17.69 -7.61 12.91
C LEU A 420 16.28 -7.91 13.43
N TRP A 421 15.26 -7.68 12.59
CA TRP A 421 13.88 -7.81 13.01
C TRP A 421 13.41 -9.25 12.90
N ARG A 422 12.68 -9.73 13.90
CA ARG A 422 12.23 -11.13 13.97
C ARG A 422 11.28 -11.48 12.84
N ARG A 423 9.98 -11.50 13.07
CA ARG A 423 8.95 -11.95 12.12
C ARG A 423 8.10 -10.79 11.64
N ASN A 424 8.67 -9.93 10.84
CA ASN A 424 8.04 -8.70 10.35
C ASN A 424 7.79 -8.71 8.83
N CYS A 425 7.69 -9.91 8.23
CA CYS A 425 7.49 -10.13 6.79
C CYS A 425 8.54 -9.49 5.85
N SER A 426 9.68 -9.01 6.38
CA SER A 426 10.75 -8.49 5.52
C SER A 426 11.26 -9.55 4.54
N SER A 427 11.54 -9.12 3.30
CA SER A 427 11.89 -9.97 2.15
C SER A 427 13.31 -10.56 2.26
N ARG A 428 13.53 -11.39 3.27
CA ARG A 428 14.88 -11.88 3.62
C ARG A 428 15.40 -12.93 2.65
N GLU A 429 14.52 -13.78 2.10
CA GLU A 429 14.95 -14.86 1.17
C GLU A 429 15.20 -14.32 -0.25
N ILE A 430 14.84 -13.08 -0.57
CA ILE A 430 15.00 -12.50 -1.91
C ILE A 430 16.43 -12.63 -2.45
N VAL A 431 17.46 -12.55 -1.59
CA VAL A 431 18.86 -12.65 -2.01
C VAL A 431 19.18 -14.03 -2.57
N ALA A 432 18.61 -15.09 -1.97
CA ALA A 432 18.74 -16.44 -2.48
C ALA A 432 17.91 -16.66 -3.76
N ASP A 433 16.66 -16.20 -3.76
CA ASP A 433 15.75 -16.38 -4.89
C ASP A 433 16.21 -15.61 -6.13
N ALA A 434 16.75 -14.43 -5.96
CA ALA A 434 17.33 -13.63 -7.05
C ALA A 434 18.57 -14.30 -7.65
N ALA A 435 19.46 -14.86 -6.82
CA ALA A 435 20.64 -15.58 -7.29
C ALA A 435 20.26 -16.79 -8.16
N LEU A 436 19.20 -17.50 -7.77
CA LEU A 436 18.71 -18.68 -8.44
C LEU A 436 17.71 -18.39 -9.57
N GLY A 437 17.42 -17.09 -9.83
CA GLY A 437 16.49 -16.67 -10.88
C GLY A 437 15.05 -17.12 -10.63
N LEU A 438 14.61 -17.24 -9.39
CA LEU A 438 13.29 -17.72 -8.99
C LEU A 438 12.25 -16.59 -8.83
N VAL A 439 12.69 -15.34 -8.75
CA VAL A 439 11.85 -14.15 -8.62
C VAL A 439 12.11 -13.20 -9.76
N ASP A 440 11.06 -12.52 -10.25
CA ASP A 440 11.12 -11.63 -11.42
C ASP A 440 11.31 -10.16 -11.03
N SER A 441 10.85 -9.76 -9.84
CA SER A 441 10.82 -8.34 -9.44
C SER A 441 10.88 -8.11 -7.93
N LEU A 442 11.02 -6.82 -7.58
CA LEU A 442 10.93 -6.31 -6.22
C LEU A 442 10.06 -5.04 -6.23
N ASP A 443 9.07 -4.97 -5.34
CA ASP A 443 8.27 -3.77 -5.13
C ASP A 443 9.10 -2.71 -4.42
N VAL A 444 9.77 -1.85 -5.19
CA VAL A 444 10.58 -0.77 -4.63
C VAL A 444 9.73 0.37 -4.08
N LEU A 445 8.49 0.49 -4.54
CA LEU A 445 7.49 1.41 -4.00
C LEU A 445 6.33 0.63 -3.40
N ASN A 446 6.08 0.89 -2.14
CA ASN A 446 5.03 0.32 -1.32
C ASN A 446 5.01 1.11 0.01
N HIS A 447 4.18 0.70 0.96
CA HIS A 447 4.10 1.34 2.28
C HIS A 447 5.29 1.08 3.23
N SER A 448 6.34 0.38 2.74
CA SER A 448 7.60 0.15 3.49
C SER A 448 8.62 1.28 3.28
N SER A 449 9.85 1.11 3.77
CA SER A 449 10.94 2.06 3.52
C SER A 449 11.40 1.99 2.06
N VAL A 450 11.08 3.04 1.30
CA VAL A 450 11.44 3.17 -0.12
C VAL A 450 12.97 3.21 -0.30
N GLU A 451 13.67 3.98 0.52
CA GLU A 451 15.12 4.14 0.45
C GLU A 451 15.84 2.82 0.73
N ALA A 452 15.44 2.10 1.78
CA ALA A 452 16.00 0.81 2.13
C ALA A 452 15.76 -0.21 1.02
N THR A 453 14.54 -0.27 0.49
CA THR A 453 14.18 -1.20 -0.59
C THR A 453 14.94 -0.90 -1.87
N ALA A 454 15.04 0.37 -2.27
CA ALA A 454 15.80 0.78 -3.45
C ALA A 454 17.30 0.50 -3.30
N LEU A 455 17.84 0.59 -2.08
CA LEU A 455 19.24 0.21 -1.82
C LEU A 455 19.46 -1.28 -2.01
N VAL A 456 18.64 -2.15 -1.40
CA VAL A 456 18.75 -3.60 -1.58
C VAL A 456 18.59 -3.97 -3.05
N TYR A 457 17.61 -3.36 -3.74
CA TYR A 457 17.43 -3.57 -5.18
C TYR A 457 18.72 -3.29 -5.97
N ARG A 458 19.37 -2.14 -5.72
CA ARG A 458 20.62 -1.78 -6.40
C ARG A 458 21.78 -2.72 -6.06
N ARG A 459 21.89 -3.18 -4.79
CA ARG A 459 22.85 -4.23 -4.40
C ARG A 459 22.64 -5.53 -5.17
N LEU A 460 21.37 -5.95 -5.30
CA LEU A 460 21.03 -7.17 -6.03
C LEU A 460 21.39 -7.08 -7.52
N ILE A 461 21.02 -6.00 -8.21
CA ILE A 461 21.36 -5.83 -9.63
C ILE A 461 22.86 -5.60 -9.84
N GLY A 462 23.54 -4.91 -8.91
CA GLY A 462 24.99 -4.73 -8.91
C GLY A 462 25.75 -6.05 -8.73
N ALA A 463 25.18 -6.99 -7.95
CA ALA A 463 25.71 -8.36 -7.81
C ALA A 463 25.39 -9.26 -9.03
N GLY A 464 24.82 -8.74 -10.11
CA GLY A 464 24.58 -9.43 -11.36
C GLY A 464 23.23 -10.16 -11.44
N ASN A 465 22.27 -9.86 -10.55
CA ASN A 465 20.92 -10.39 -10.68
C ASN A 465 20.11 -9.55 -11.68
N ARG A 466 19.17 -10.17 -12.37
CA ARG A 466 18.25 -9.54 -13.31
C ARG A 466 16.87 -9.47 -12.68
N LEU A 467 16.51 -8.31 -12.14
CA LEU A 467 15.23 -8.04 -11.49
C LEU A 467 14.59 -6.78 -12.04
N ALA A 468 13.27 -6.77 -12.14
CA ALA A 468 12.50 -5.58 -12.44
C ALA A 468 12.18 -4.79 -11.16
N VAL A 469 11.99 -3.46 -11.27
CA VAL A 469 11.27 -2.71 -10.25
C VAL A 469 9.77 -2.87 -10.51
N THR A 470 9.03 -3.09 -9.43
CA THR A 470 7.57 -3.06 -9.42
C THR A 470 7.06 -2.21 -8.25
N ALA A 471 5.74 -2.12 -8.12
CA ALA A 471 5.08 -1.41 -7.05
C ALA A 471 3.75 -2.08 -6.71
N GLY A 472 3.38 -2.02 -5.45
CA GLY A 472 2.12 -2.52 -4.94
C GLY A 472 1.68 -1.75 -3.70
N THR A 473 0.42 -1.27 -3.70
CA THR A 473 -0.09 -0.43 -2.62
C THR A 473 -0.45 -1.19 -1.36
N ASP A 474 -0.66 -2.49 -1.46
CA ASP A 474 -1.29 -3.30 -0.40
C ASP A 474 -2.65 -2.72 0.05
N SER A 475 -3.35 -2.06 -0.89
CA SER A 475 -4.67 -1.48 -0.64
C SER A 475 -5.71 -2.55 -0.40
N MET A 476 -6.66 -2.26 0.50
CA MET A 476 -7.75 -3.15 0.86
C MET A 476 -9.09 -2.60 0.36
N VAL A 477 -9.69 -3.22 -0.67
CA VAL A 477 -11.01 -2.81 -1.17
C VAL A 477 -12.08 -2.94 -0.08
N SER A 478 -11.91 -3.84 0.87
CA SER A 478 -12.82 -4.03 2.02
C SER A 478 -12.65 -3.01 3.14
N PHE A 479 -11.66 -2.12 3.10
CA PHE A 479 -11.48 -1.12 4.15
C PHE A 479 -12.21 0.17 3.81
N ALA A 480 -13.10 0.59 4.70
CA ALA A 480 -13.72 1.91 4.69
C ALA A 480 -13.05 2.88 5.67
N ARG A 481 -12.24 2.38 6.59
CA ARG A 481 -11.53 3.16 7.59
C ARG A 481 -10.37 3.92 6.98
N ARG A 482 -9.95 4.99 7.66
CA ARG A 482 -8.80 5.79 7.26
C ARG A 482 -7.51 5.01 7.45
N GLY A 483 -6.66 4.99 6.42
CA GLY A 483 -5.37 4.35 6.50
C GLY A 483 -4.66 4.35 5.16
N SER A 484 -3.36 4.05 5.14
CA SER A 484 -2.63 3.84 3.89
C SER A 484 -3.30 2.77 3.04
N GLN A 485 -3.74 1.68 3.67
CA GLN A 485 -4.40 0.56 3.00
C GLN A 485 -5.88 0.83 2.62
N SER A 486 -6.49 1.94 3.04
CA SER A 486 -7.80 2.39 2.55
C SER A 486 -7.70 3.33 1.35
N SER A 487 -6.49 3.73 0.97
CA SER A 487 -6.22 4.51 -0.23
C SER A 487 -6.59 3.71 -1.49
N PRO A 488 -6.92 4.38 -2.59
CA PRO A 488 -7.24 3.69 -3.83
C PRO A 488 -6.04 2.89 -4.36
N PRO A 489 -6.27 1.80 -5.09
CA PRO A 489 -5.22 1.10 -5.83
C PRO A 489 -4.46 2.01 -6.79
N GLY A 490 -3.18 1.73 -6.99
CA GLY A 490 -2.33 2.43 -7.95
C GLY A 490 -1.74 3.75 -7.47
N TRP A 491 -1.72 3.98 -6.15
CA TRP A 491 -1.02 5.13 -5.56
C TRP A 491 0.49 4.94 -5.53
N GLU A 492 0.95 3.71 -5.38
CA GLU A 492 2.27 3.23 -5.82
C GLU A 492 2.03 2.39 -7.08
N ARG A 493 2.61 2.82 -8.20
CA ARG A 493 2.30 2.25 -9.52
C ARG A 493 3.57 1.85 -10.25
N VAL A 494 3.57 0.62 -10.78
CA VAL A 494 4.53 0.22 -11.79
C VAL A 494 3.99 0.56 -13.18
N TYR A 495 4.82 1.14 -14.03
CA TYR A 495 4.56 1.21 -15.46
C TYR A 495 5.40 0.18 -16.19
N ALA A 496 4.78 -0.63 -17.02
CA ALA A 496 5.46 -1.63 -17.84
C ALA A 496 5.25 -1.34 -19.33
N ARG A 497 6.34 -1.39 -20.12
CA ARG A 497 6.32 -1.17 -21.56
C ARG A 497 5.95 -2.45 -22.29
N VAL A 498 4.71 -2.56 -22.70
CA VAL A 498 4.14 -3.71 -23.40
C VAL A 498 4.38 -3.58 -24.90
N GLN A 499 4.75 -4.68 -25.54
CA GLN A 499 4.82 -4.78 -26.98
C GLN A 499 3.52 -5.36 -27.54
N GLY A 500 2.80 -4.58 -28.35
CA GLY A 500 1.50 -4.98 -28.91
C GLY A 500 0.33 -4.70 -27.99
N THR A 501 -0.66 -5.61 -27.97
CA THR A 501 -1.88 -5.45 -27.18
C THR A 501 -1.64 -5.77 -25.71
N LEU A 502 -2.27 -5.02 -24.81
CA LEU A 502 -2.31 -5.30 -23.38
C LEU A 502 -3.02 -6.63 -23.13
N THR A 503 -2.31 -7.57 -22.53
CA THR A 503 -2.81 -8.83 -21.99
C THR A 503 -2.02 -9.17 -20.73
N ALA A 504 -2.52 -10.07 -19.89
CA ALA A 504 -1.77 -10.51 -18.71
C ALA A 504 -0.39 -11.07 -19.10
N ALA A 505 -0.30 -11.84 -20.18
CA ALA A 505 0.95 -12.41 -20.67
C ALA A 505 1.93 -11.35 -21.19
N SER A 506 1.45 -10.35 -21.96
CA SER A 506 2.33 -9.29 -22.49
C SER A 506 2.81 -8.33 -21.39
N PHE A 507 1.98 -8.07 -20.37
CA PHE A 507 2.37 -7.29 -19.20
C PHE A 507 3.40 -8.05 -18.36
N ALA A 508 3.13 -9.33 -18.05
CA ALA A 508 4.06 -10.20 -17.34
C ALA A 508 5.43 -10.28 -18.04
N GLU A 509 5.43 -10.41 -19.37
CA GLU A 509 6.67 -10.44 -20.15
C GLU A 509 7.44 -9.10 -20.09
N ALA A 510 6.73 -7.97 -20.09
CA ALA A 510 7.37 -6.66 -19.92
C ALA A 510 8.04 -6.54 -18.54
N VAL A 511 7.40 -7.04 -17.49
CA VAL A 511 7.99 -7.11 -16.14
C VAL A 511 9.21 -8.03 -16.12
N ARG A 512 9.11 -9.27 -16.62
CA ARG A 512 10.27 -10.21 -16.67
C ARG A 512 11.48 -9.62 -17.38
N ARG A 513 11.24 -8.80 -18.39
CA ARG A 513 12.33 -8.11 -19.13
C ARG A 513 12.84 -6.85 -18.45
N GLY A 514 12.30 -6.47 -17.30
CA GLY A 514 12.68 -5.24 -16.63
C GLY A 514 12.32 -3.98 -17.40
N ARG A 515 11.32 -4.03 -18.30
CA ARG A 515 10.84 -2.86 -19.04
C ARG A 515 9.86 -2.06 -18.19
N THR A 516 10.32 -1.65 -17.00
CA THR A 516 9.46 -1.06 -15.99
C THR A 516 10.11 0.14 -15.32
N PHE A 517 9.26 0.99 -14.73
CA PHE A 517 9.61 1.91 -13.66
C PHE A 517 8.46 1.97 -12.66
N ALA A 518 8.79 2.28 -11.41
CA ALA A 518 7.83 2.47 -10.34
C ALA A 518 7.74 3.94 -9.97
N THR A 519 6.55 4.44 -9.59
CA THR A 519 6.33 5.87 -9.29
C THR A 519 5.16 6.10 -8.34
N THR A 520 5.25 7.18 -7.55
CA THR A 520 4.17 7.73 -6.73
C THR A 520 3.47 8.94 -7.36
N GLY A 521 3.83 9.29 -8.61
CA GLY A 521 3.21 10.41 -9.33
C GLY A 521 3.95 10.82 -10.60
N PRO A 522 5.27 11.11 -10.58
CA PRO A 522 5.95 11.55 -11.78
C PRO A 522 6.10 10.43 -12.83
N TRP A 523 5.80 10.75 -14.07
CA TRP A 523 6.20 9.97 -15.22
C TRP A 523 7.71 10.09 -15.43
N VAL A 524 8.40 8.98 -15.73
CA VAL A 524 9.85 8.95 -15.94
C VAL A 524 10.20 8.23 -17.23
N GLU A 525 10.94 8.90 -18.09
CA GLU A 525 11.55 8.34 -19.29
C GLU A 525 13.07 8.32 -19.12
N LEU A 526 13.68 7.13 -19.06
CA LEU A 526 15.13 6.93 -19.10
C LEU A 526 15.51 6.37 -20.46
N THR A 527 16.52 6.95 -21.10
CA THR A 527 17.15 6.39 -22.29
C THR A 527 18.68 6.47 -22.21
N VAL A 528 19.34 5.42 -22.71
CA VAL A 528 20.78 5.35 -22.89
C VAL A 528 21.03 5.01 -24.36
N ASP A 529 21.54 5.96 -25.14
CA ASP A 529 21.67 5.88 -26.63
C ASP A 529 20.37 5.36 -27.29
N GLY A 530 19.20 5.81 -26.79
CA GLY A 530 17.88 5.44 -27.31
C GLY A 530 17.32 4.10 -26.76
N HIS A 531 18.08 3.35 -25.96
CA HIS A 531 17.63 2.13 -25.28
C HIS A 531 16.98 2.48 -23.94
N GLY A 532 15.92 1.76 -23.57
CA GLY A 532 15.14 2.00 -22.35
C GLY A 532 15.37 0.93 -21.27
N PRO A 533 14.67 1.05 -20.11
CA PRO A 533 14.75 0.07 -19.05
C PRO A 533 14.53 -1.36 -19.55
N GLY A 534 15.33 -2.30 -19.02
CA GLY A 534 15.34 -3.71 -19.41
C GLY A 534 16.21 -4.06 -20.62
N ASP A 535 16.66 -3.06 -21.38
CA ASP A 535 17.57 -3.29 -22.51
C ASP A 535 19.02 -3.47 -22.02
N THR A 536 19.83 -4.16 -22.83
CA THR A 536 21.27 -4.32 -22.62
C THR A 536 22.03 -3.82 -23.86
N LEU A 537 23.02 -2.99 -23.64
CA LEU A 537 23.97 -2.54 -24.66
C LEU A 537 25.32 -3.20 -24.38
N ASP A 538 25.91 -3.87 -25.37
CA ASP A 538 27.29 -4.34 -25.31
C ASP A 538 28.21 -3.33 -26.00
N VAL A 539 29.10 -2.74 -25.21
CA VAL A 539 29.98 -1.65 -25.67
C VAL A 539 31.46 -2.05 -25.54
N ARG A 540 32.34 -1.34 -26.19
CA ARG A 540 33.80 -1.50 -26.00
C ARG A 540 34.27 -0.64 -24.83
N PRO A 541 35.35 -1.02 -24.13
CA PRO A 541 35.96 -0.18 -23.12
C PRO A 541 36.26 1.24 -23.65
N GLY A 542 35.93 2.26 -22.87
CA GLY A 542 36.08 3.67 -23.26
C GLY A 542 34.97 4.21 -24.17
N ALA A 543 33.95 3.41 -24.50
CA ALA A 543 32.81 3.91 -25.25
C ALA A 543 32.07 4.99 -24.44
N ARG A 544 31.57 6.01 -25.15
CA ARG A 544 30.72 7.06 -24.55
C ARG A 544 29.29 6.81 -24.92
N VAL A 545 28.40 6.83 -23.92
CA VAL A 545 26.95 6.71 -24.09
C VAL A 545 26.28 7.98 -23.59
N THR A 546 25.21 8.39 -24.24
CA THR A 546 24.38 9.52 -23.83
C THR A 546 23.21 9.03 -23.01
N ILE A 547 23.11 9.49 -21.77
CA ILE A 547 22.02 9.18 -20.85
C ILE A 547 21.08 10.39 -20.83
N THR A 548 19.80 10.16 -21.06
CA THR A 548 18.76 11.18 -20.95
C THR A 548 17.65 10.70 -20.03
N VAL A 549 17.28 11.53 -19.06
CA VAL A 549 16.12 11.34 -18.20
C VAL A 549 15.17 12.51 -18.35
N ARG A 550 13.88 12.22 -18.49
CA ARG A 550 12.81 13.21 -18.55
C ARG A 550 11.70 12.81 -17.58
N THR A 551 11.13 13.78 -16.86
CA THR A 551 9.98 13.58 -15.98
C THR A 551 8.83 14.50 -16.37
N VAL A 552 7.59 14.04 -16.09
CA VAL A 552 6.35 14.82 -16.20
C VAL A 552 5.50 14.54 -14.98
N GLY A 553 4.86 15.55 -14.41
CA GLY A 553 3.98 15.38 -13.27
C GLY A 553 4.39 16.21 -12.06
N PRO A 554 4.27 15.69 -10.84
CA PRO A 554 4.60 16.44 -9.62
C PRO A 554 6.01 17.00 -9.64
N GLU A 555 6.21 18.10 -8.91
CA GLU A 555 7.50 18.77 -8.80
C GLU A 555 8.60 17.81 -8.31
N VAL A 556 9.71 17.81 -9.01
CA VAL A 556 10.88 16.99 -8.75
C VAL A 556 11.95 17.86 -8.12
N GLU A 557 12.28 17.59 -6.87
CA GLU A 557 13.35 18.31 -6.15
C GLU A 557 14.73 17.77 -6.56
N ARG A 558 14.85 16.45 -6.73
CA ARG A 558 16.10 15.78 -7.09
C ARG A 558 15.85 14.68 -8.11
N LEU A 559 16.64 14.72 -9.17
CA LEU A 559 16.72 13.70 -10.21
C LEU A 559 18.16 13.15 -10.22
N GLU A 560 18.32 11.87 -9.95
CA GLU A 560 19.60 11.18 -9.96
C GLU A 560 19.69 10.23 -11.16
N ILE A 561 20.84 10.24 -11.83
CA ILE A 561 21.29 9.14 -12.68
C ILE A 561 22.30 8.36 -11.84
N ARG A 562 22.03 7.09 -11.62
CA ARG A 562 22.90 6.21 -10.83
C ARG A 562 23.45 5.09 -11.71
N THR A 563 24.70 4.75 -11.44
CA THR A 563 25.37 3.57 -11.99
C THR A 563 25.67 2.56 -10.88
N ALA A 564 26.34 1.49 -11.21
CA ALA A 564 26.83 0.57 -10.21
C ALA A 564 27.81 1.25 -9.21
N ASP A 565 28.46 2.35 -9.58
CA ASP A 565 29.36 3.14 -8.71
C ASP A 565 28.65 4.16 -7.79
N GLY A 566 27.32 4.19 -7.81
CA GLY A 566 26.51 5.14 -7.04
C GLY A 566 25.94 6.26 -7.89
N VAL A 567 25.78 7.45 -7.30
CA VAL A 567 25.25 8.62 -8.02
C VAL A 567 26.29 9.11 -9.02
N PHE A 568 25.95 9.02 -10.29
CA PHE A 568 26.79 9.50 -11.38
C PHE A 568 26.53 10.98 -11.72
N ALA A 569 25.27 11.38 -11.73
CA ALA A 569 24.87 12.76 -11.98
C ALA A 569 23.58 13.10 -11.22
N GLU A 570 23.45 14.35 -10.83
CA GLU A 570 22.27 14.90 -10.19
C GLU A 570 21.77 16.15 -10.91
N GLY A 571 20.48 16.40 -10.82
CA GLY A 571 19.82 17.58 -11.31
C GLY A 571 18.55 17.90 -10.55
N SER A 572 18.00 19.07 -10.75
CA SER A 572 16.68 19.48 -10.28
C SER A 572 15.78 19.74 -11.48
N GLY A 573 14.48 19.47 -11.31
CA GLY A 573 13.50 19.64 -12.37
C GLY A 573 13.38 18.44 -13.31
N GLY A 574 12.72 18.63 -14.44
CA GLY A 574 12.17 17.56 -15.27
C GLY A 574 13.08 17.00 -16.37
N TRP A 575 14.36 17.39 -16.45
CA TRP A 575 15.25 16.98 -17.55
C TRP A 575 16.71 16.96 -17.14
N LEU A 576 17.40 15.85 -17.45
CA LEU A 576 18.84 15.72 -17.29
C LEU A 576 19.43 14.92 -18.47
N THR A 577 20.51 15.44 -19.09
CA THR A 577 21.26 14.73 -20.13
C THR A 577 22.75 14.81 -19.80
N VAL A 578 23.41 13.64 -19.78
CA VAL A 578 24.85 13.52 -19.50
C VAL A 578 25.50 12.47 -20.39
N GLU A 579 26.82 12.54 -20.54
CA GLU A 579 27.62 11.49 -21.18
C GLU A 579 28.36 10.67 -20.12
N LEU A 580 28.31 9.35 -20.25
CA LEU A 580 29.05 8.38 -19.43
C LEU A 580 30.10 7.68 -20.29
N ALA A 581 31.36 7.70 -19.85
CA ALA A 581 32.41 6.83 -20.41
C ALA A 581 32.31 5.45 -19.68
N VAL A 582 32.25 4.38 -20.46
CA VAL A 582 32.05 3.03 -19.96
C VAL A 582 33.30 2.19 -20.15
N ASP A 583 34.03 1.94 -19.07
CA ASP A 583 35.27 1.13 -19.10
C ASP A 583 35.01 -0.28 -18.57
N GLU A 584 34.08 -0.45 -17.61
CA GLU A 584 33.69 -1.72 -16.99
C GLU A 584 32.17 -1.90 -17.06
N PRO A 585 31.68 -3.16 -17.02
CA PRO A 585 30.25 -3.43 -17.02
C PRO A 585 29.53 -2.70 -15.88
N THR A 586 28.41 -2.06 -16.20
CA THR A 586 27.61 -1.30 -15.23
C THR A 586 26.13 -1.33 -15.61
N TYR A 587 25.31 -0.66 -14.81
CA TYR A 587 23.91 -0.38 -15.13
C TYR A 587 23.64 1.12 -15.00
N VAL A 588 22.56 1.57 -15.60
CA VAL A 588 22.05 2.94 -15.45
C VAL A 588 20.60 2.87 -14.99
N VAL A 589 20.30 3.54 -13.88
CA VAL A 589 18.94 3.77 -13.39
C VAL A 589 18.70 5.26 -13.16
N ALA A 590 17.44 5.68 -13.28
CA ALA A 590 17.01 7.00 -12.84
C ALA A 590 16.24 6.87 -11.51
N VAL A 591 16.56 7.76 -10.57
CA VAL A 591 15.85 7.89 -9.29
C VAL A 591 15.35 9.33 -9.17
N VAL A 592 14.08 9.47 -8.85
CA VAL A 592 13.41 10.76 -8.67
C VAL A 592 12.95 10.87 -7.23
N CYS A 593 13.24 11.98 -6.59
CA CYS A 593 12.82 12.26 -5.23
C CYS A 593 12.27 13.68 -5.11
N GLY A 594 11.33 13.85 -4.19
CA GLY A 594 10.78 15.14 -3.79
C GLY A 594 10.06 15.01 -2.45
N GLY A 595 9.77 16.14 -1.83
CA GLY A 595 9.01 16.19 -0.59
C GLY A 595 7.52 15.85 -0.79
N PRO A 596 6.73 15.88 0.30
CA PRO A 596 5.28 15.75 0.23
C PRO A 596 4.71 16.79 -0.74
N HIS A 597 3.86 16.34 -1.65
CA HIS A 597 3.27 17.16 -2.67
C HIS A 597 1.80 16.77 -2.89
N GLU A 598 0.91 17.73 -3.05
CA GLU A 598 -0.53 17.47 -3.24
C GLU A 598 -0.88 16.61 -4.46
N ARG A 599 0.00 16.59 -5.46
CA ARG A 599 -0.10 15.77 -6.68
C ARG A 599 0.67 14.45 -6.60
N SER A 600 1.42 14.20 -5.52
CA SER A 600 1.96 12.89 -5.24
C SER A 600 0.90 12.05 -4.53
N PHE A 601 0.66 10.87 -5.04
CA PHE A 601 -0.33 9.97 -4.45
C PHE A 601 0.20 9.31 -3.17
N HIS A 602 1.52 9.23 -3.02
CA HIS A 602 2.11 8.71 -1.80
C HIS A 602 2.22 9.79 -0.70
N PRO A 603 1.83 9.52 0.55
CA PRO A 603 1.87 10.51 1.62
C PRO A 603 3.29 10.98 1.98
N THR A 604 4.32 10.17 1.74
CA THR A 604 5.73 10.53 2.02
C THR A 604 6.37 11.38 0.91
N GLY A 605 5.69 11.59 -0.22
CA GLY A 605 6.12 12.50 -1.26
C GLY A 605 6.37 11.90 -2.63
N VAL A 606 7.09 12.66 -3.43
CA VAL A 606 7.43 12.34 -4.81
C VAL A 606 8.58 11.34 -4.84
N HIS A 607 8.34 10.18 -5.45
CA HIS A 607 9.39 9.19 -5.68
C HIS A 607 9.17 8.42 -6.99
N ALA A 608 10.26 8.10 -7.68
CA ALA A 608 10.24 7.13 -8.78
C ALA A 608 11.61 6.45 -8.94
N HIS A 609 11.59 5.22 -9.41
CA HIS A 609 12.79 4.42 -9.69
C HIS A 609 12.58 3.60 -10.96
N THR A 610 13.53 3.65 -11.90
CA THR A 610 13.47 2.82 -13.11
C THR A 610 14.16 1.47 -12.90
N SER A 611 13.71 0.44 -13.61
CA SER A 611 14.57 -0.70 -13.89
C SER A 611 15.81 -0.25 -14.69
N PRO A 612 16.89 -1.02 -14.67
CA PRO A 612 18.15 -0.60 -15.29
C PRO A 612 18.13 -0.72 -16.82
N VAL A 613 18.92 0.11 -17.46
CA VAL A 613 19.56 -0.17 -18.74
C VAL A 613 20.94 -0.74 -18.41
N TYR A 614 21.25 -1.94 -18.88
CA TYR A 614 22.54 -2.59 -18.62
C TYR A 614 23.56 -2.24 -19.68
N LEU A 615 24.79 -1.97 -19.25
CA LEU A 615 25.94 -1.71 -20.11
C LEU A 615 26.97 -2.83 -19.90
N ASP A 616 26.95 -3.79 -20.80
CA ASP A 616 27.94 -4.85 -20.85
C ASP A 616 29.19 -4.33 -21.57
N VAL A 617 30.36 -4.86 -21.25
CA VAL A 617 31.64 -4.47 -21.88
C VAL A 617 32.35 -5.70 -22.40
N ASP A 618 32.52 -5.78 -23.72
CA ASP A 618 33.11 -6.95 -24.40
C ASP A 618 32.48 -8.28 -23.97
N GLY A 619 31.14 -8.32 -23.87
CA GLY A 619 30.35 -9.48 -23.47
C GLY A 619 30.40 -9.80 -21.96
N ARG A 620 31.09 -9.02 -21.14
CA ARG A 620 31.08 -9.16 -19.68
C ARG A 620 29.87 -8.42 -19.10
N HIS A 621 29.22 -9.03 -18.14
CA HIS A 621 28.04 -8.48 -17.44
C HIS A 621 28.44 -7.82 -16.12
N VAL A 622 27.60 -6.91 -15.62
CA VAL A 622 27.79 -6.31 -14.31
C VAL A 622 27.76 -7.38 -13.21
N ALA A 623 28.80 -7.43 -12.39
CA ALA A 623 28.90 -8.20 -11.17
C ALA A 623 29.97 -7.55 -10.29
N ARG A 624 29.56 -6.57 -9.46
CA ARG A 624 30.51 -5.83 -8.61
C ARG A 624 30.93 -6.69 -7.41
N PRO A 625 32.23 -6.86 -7.18
CA PRO A 625 32.70 -7.70 -6.09
C PRO A 625 32.18 -7.28 -4.71
N GLU A 626 31.98 -5.99 -4.47
CA GLU A 626 31.43 -5.47 -3.20
C GLU A 626 29.96 -5.83 -3.01
N ASP A 627 29.12 -5.74 -4.07
CA ASP A 627 27.72 -6.11 -4.01
C ASP A 627 27.56 -7.62 -3.90
N VAL A 628 28.43 -8.39 -4.57
CA VAL A 628 28.47 -9.85 -4.44
C VAL A 628 28.85 -10.27 -3.01
N ARG A 629 29.86 -9.61 -2.39
CA ARG A 629 30.22 -9.89 -0.99
C ARG A 629 29.10 -9.54 -0.04
N TRP A 630 28.43 -8.39 -0.26
CA TRP A 630 27.27 -7.98 0.54
C TRP A 630 26.15 -9.03 0.48
N CYS A 631 25.86 -9.61 -0.72
CA CYS A 631 24.89 -10.71 -0.86
C CYS A 631 25.36 -11.99 -0.13
N LEU A 632 26.65 -12.30 -0.13
CA LEU A 632 27.19 -13.45 0.61
C LEU A 632 27.06 -13.24 2.13
N GLU A 633 27.38 -12.05 2.62
CA GLU A 633 27.20 -11.67 4.04
C GLU A 633 25.71 -11.73 4.44
N TRP A 634 24.79 -11.31 3.54
CA TRP A 634 23.36 -11.47 3.76
C TRP A 634 22.96 -12.94 3.94
N LEU A 635 23.43 -13.83 3.06
CA LEU A 635 23.12 -15.26 3.17
C LEU A 635 23.68 -15.90 4.45
N ASP A 636 24.83 -15.43 4.93
CA ASP A 636 25.39 -15.89 6.20
C ASP A 636 24.53 -15.43 7.39
N GLY A 637 24.09 -14.16 7.39
CA GLY A 637 23.18 -13.62 8.38
C GLY A 637 21.78 -14.27 8.31
N LEU A 638 21.26 -14.53 7.11
CA LEU A 638 19.98 -15.23 6.92
C LEU A 638 20.04 -16.67 7.45
N GLU A 639 21.13 -17.38 7.19
CA GLU A 639 21.32 -18.72 7.76
C GLU A 639 21.32 -18.69 9.29
N ALA A 640 22.05 -17.73 9.89
CA ALA A 640 22.07 -17.57 11.34
C ALA A 640 20.65 -17.29 11.89
N LEU A 641 19.91 -16.36 11.26
CA LEU A 641 18.56 -16.03 11.65
C LEU A 641 17.60 -17.22 11.55
N VAL A 642 17.67 -17.99 10.46
CA VAL A 642 16.80 -19.16 10.23
C VAL A 642 17.12 -20.27 11.24
N ARG A 643 18.38 -20.45 11.64
CA ARG A 643 18.76 -21.39 12.71
C ARG A 643 18.27 -20.96 14.09
N GLU A 644 18.22 -19.66 14.35
CA GLU A 644 17.79 -19.09 15.64
C GLU A 644 16.28 -18.97 15.77
N GLU A 645 15.62 -18.42 14.76
CA GLU A 645 14.19 -18.00 14.81
C GLU A 645 13.27 -18.92 13.99
N GLY A 646 13.84 -19.77 13.10
CA GLY A 646 13.05 -20.65 12.24
C GLY A 646 12.31 -21.73 13.01
N ARG A 647 11.08 -22.00 12.60
CA ARG A 647 10.22 -23.04 13.16
C ARG A 647 10.22 -24.22 12.22
N PHE A 648 10.72 -25.37 12.69
CA PHE A 648 10.83 -26.59 11.90
C PHE A 648 10.31 -27.78 12.69
N GLU A 649 9.69 -28.73 11.99
CA GLU A 649 9.20 -29.98 12.56
C GLU A 649 10.26 -31.08 12.52
N SER A 650 11.30 -30.91 11.69
CA SER A 650 12.41 -31.86 11.57
C SER A 650 13.70 -31.17 11.15
N GLU A 651 14.85 -31.85 11.36
CA GLU A 651 16.15 -31.38 10.88
C GLU A 651 16.23 -31.32 9.35
N GLU A 652 15.44 -32.13 8.64
CA GLU A 652 15.40 -32.15 7.18
C GLU A 652 14.80 -30.84 6.63
N GLN A 653 13.77 -30.32 7.28
CA GLN A 653 13.16 -29.05 6.90
C GLN A 653 14.18 -27.89 6.99
N LEU A 654 14.97 -27.83 8.06
CA LEU A 654 16.06 -26.86 8.18
C LEU A 654 17.13 -27.11 7.10
N ALA A 655 17.49 -28.38 6.84
CA ALA A 655 18.51 -28.73 5.86
C ALA A 655 18.14 -28.26 4.44
N ASP A 656 16.85 -28.26 4.08
CA ASP A 656 16.37 -27.75 2.79
C ASP A 656 16.68 -26.26 2.60
N HIS A 657 16.48 -25.43 3.64
CA HIS A 657 16.85 -24.00 3.63
C HIS A 657 18.36 -23.83 3.47
N LEU A 658 19.15 -24.58 4.23
CA LEU A 658 20.61 -24.49 4.16
C LEU A 658 21.13 -24.88 2.78
N ALA A 659 20.59 -25.94 2.19
CA ALA A 659 20.92 -26.35 0.83
C ALA A 659 20.52 -25.30 -0.22
N LEU A 660 19.41 -24.57 -0.01
CA LEU A 660 19.02 -23.44 -0.85
C LEU A 660 20.07 -22.32 -0.78
N TYR A 661 20.46 -21.92 0.44
CA TYR A 661 21.43 -20.84 0.65
C TYR A 661 22.82 -21.23 0.12
N ASP A 662 23.22 -22.47 0.24
CA ASP A 662 24.49 -22.96 -0.34
C ASP A 662 24.50 -22.86 -1.86
N ARG A 663 23.41 -23.25 -2.54
CA ARG A 663 23.28 -23.07 -4.01
C ARG A 663 23.37 -21.59 -4.39
N ALA A 664 22.71 -20.71 -3.65
CA ALA A 664 22.78 -19.26 -3.90
C ALA A 664 24.21 -18.71 -3.69
N ARG A 665 24.91 -19.16 -2.63
CA ARG A 665 26.32 -18.82 -2.39
C ARG A 665 27.24 -19.27 -3.53
N GLU A 666 27.01 -20.45 -4.09
CA GLU A 666 27.77 -20.94 -5.25
C GLU A 666 27.62 -20.02 -6.47
N VAL A 667 26.38 -19.54 -6.73
CA VAL A 667 26.13 -18.59 -7.81
C VAL A 667 26.88 -17.28 -7.57
N TYR A 668 26.81 -16.70 -6.38
CA TYR A 668 27.51 -15.45 -6.07
C TYR A 668 29.02 -15.61 -6.09
N ARG A 669 29.57 -16.71 -5.55
CA ARG A 669 31.03 -16.98 -5.61
C ARG A 669 31.53 -17.13 -7.03
N GLY A 670 30.70 -17.68 -7.92
CA GLY A 670 31.01 -17.79 -9.35
C GLY A 670 31.06 -16.45 -10.10
N ARG A 671 30.60 -15.37 -9.47
CA ARG A 671 30.61 -13.99 -10.02
C ARG A 671 31.77 -13.16 -9.49
N LEU A 672 32.52 -13.61 -8.45
CA LEU A 672 33.75 -13.00 -7.95
C LEU A 672 34.96 -13.33 -8.84
#